data_ca5fe6c3ca5fbda805f60f315b019cbc
#
_entry.id   ca5fe6c3ca5fbda805f60f315b019cbc
#
_cell.length_a   1.000
_cell.length_b   1.000
_cell.length_c   1.000
_cell.angle_alpha   90.00
_cell.angle_beta   90.00
_cell.angle_gamma   90.00
#
_symmetry.space_group_name_H-M   'P 1'
#
loop_
_entity.id
_entity.type
_entity.pdbx_description
1 polymer ?
#
loop_
_entity_poly.entity_id
_entity_poly.type
_entity_poly.pdbx_seq_one_letter_code
_entity_poly.pdbx_strand_id
1 'polypeptide(L)'
;MKSFYSKILRRTFASFGLSHLCTPVSLRCACFFILLLSFSHIASAQSVSEDEARARVVSYFKQGGQRKAAVHPLTLRTSPASYLFVAGNKFVLAAADARLPEILAYGTYKARTIPPALSTLLQQYDHLLSLLPTEAHHRSVPAFSGRAVLPLLSSIRSQGHPYNSACPFFLNADSVLSSERCVVGCVATALEQILTYYQRVYTLQDTLKGWTTKNYQIPDINPGATVDSRLILPHYTGTESAASIDAVARLSYYLGQAVHMNWGLRESAASSYRALEPLKRVFGLKYVHYLDSYKYDPSAWVAAIRNEVESGRPVYCAGSVQHLGGHAFVLDGQDKAGNFHVNWGYGGDYDGYFNLDILYFPEPLGQETEIGKGEGFFANREVLFLHPDSLSVELPDTLQRTGTEIVIDSVQILDVPTRDIYTRIRIFVRNTAAYPLTTPFAVFTNLPSDTDTLRQADYVGITSATLQPGEAKTLLLHARFHQLGQRVLRLTPDDRHIFSLDTLTVVAGSGAQLTFSEPQLTFPSDSIVRITLSVENAAGLSRTGQSLVYEIIPGLDVSVQGTRHPKYIYLNSGELMRDTVQFSQLIPGHTYTLLVRSPWKVVRQVSFTLPATTAVRSAEVVGREVWHRLDGLRVARPSEPGAYLQNRKKIIVR
;
A
#
# COMPACT_ATOMS: atom_id res chain seq x y z
N MET A 1 -43.97 2.75 27.78
CA MET A 1 -43.21 1.72 27.10
C MET A 1 -43.18 0.38 27.87
N LYS A 2 -42.98 0.30 29.18
CA LYS A 2 -42.99 -0.97 29.93
C LYS A 2 -44.32 -1.77 29.87
N SER A 3 -45.46 -1.09 29.75
CA SER A 3 -46.80 -1.72 29.68
C SER A 3 -47.14 -2.32 28.31
N PHE A 4 -46.55 -1.79 27.25
CA PHE A 4 -46.82 -2.20 25.84
C PHE A 4 -46.06 -3.49 25.50
N TYR A 5 -44.84 -3.62 25.96
CA TYR A 5 -44.00 -4.82 25.76
C TYR A 5 -44.52 -6.05 26.53
N SER A 6 -45.08 -5.85 27.71
CA SER A 6 -45.65 -6.94 28.49
C SER A 6 -46.89 -7.56 27.83
N LYS A 7 -47.68 -6.82 27.08
CA LYS A 7 -48.86 -7.32 26.37
C LYS A 7 -48.51 -8.08 25.07
N ILE A 8 -47.44 -7.69 24.39
CA ILE A 8 -46.98 -8.39 23.14
C ILE A 8 -46.37 -9.74 23.52
N LEU A 9 -45.49 -9.80 24.53
CA LEU A 9 -44.89 -11.07 25.00
C LEU A 9 -45.93 -12.09 25.51
N ARG A 10 -46.97 -11.65 26.21
CA ARG A 10 -48.03 -12.58 26.68
C ARG A 10 -48.88 -13.14 25.53
N ARG A 11 -49.06 -12.44 24.43
CA ARG A 11 -49.81 -12.95 23.26
C ARG A 11 -49.01 -13.96 22.44
N THR A 12 -47.70 -13.78 22.31
CA THR A 12 -46.83 -14.68 21.54
C THR A 12 -46.59 -16.00 22.27
N PHE A 13 -46.53 -16.01 23.60
CA PHE A 13 -46.34 -17.24 24.39
C PHE A 13 -47.62 -18.06 24.60
N ALA A 14 -48.79 -17.46 24.48
CA ALA A 14 -50.06 -18.18 24.60
C ALA A 14 -50.36 -19.10 23.36
N SER A 15 -49.71 -18.84 22.26
CA SER A 15 -49.86 -19.66 21.02
C SER A 15 -48.97 -20.91 21.02
N PHE A 16 -48.02 -21.07 21.95
CA PHE A 16 -47.07 -22.20 21.97
C PHE A 16 -47.27 -23.20 23.13
N GLY A 17 -48.37 -23.15 23.90
CA GLY A 17 -48.72 -24.18 24.88
C GLY A 17 -47.73 -24.36 26.05
N LEU A 18 -46.88 -23.43 26.35
CA LEU A 18 -45.83 -23.49 27.40
C LEU A 18 -46.21 -22.69 28.67
N SER A 19 -47.39 -23.00 29.22
CA SER A 19 -47.91 -22.20 30.37
C SER A 19 -47.44 -22.64 31.76
N HIS A 20 -46.54 -23.63 31.89
CA HIS A 20 -46.25 -24.20 33.23
C HIS A 20 -44.77 -24.33 33.65
N LEU A 21 -43.82 -23.64 33.04
CA LEU A 21 -42.39 -23.79 33.45
C LEU A 21 -41.57 -22.50 33.38
N CYS A 22 -42.01 -21.39 33.92
CA CYS A 22 -41.15 -20.20 34.00
C CYS A 22 -41.15 -19.53 35.35
N THR A 23 -40.08 -19.72 36.12
CA THR A 23 -39.70 -18.82 37.21
C THR A 23 -39.12 -17.50 36.64
N PRO A 24 -39.18 -16.37 37.36
CA PRO A 24 -38.65 -15.07 36.89
C PRO A 24 -37.16 -15.05 36.52
N VAL A 25 -36.40 -16.03 36.98
CA VAL A 25 -34.96 -16.17 36.72
C VAL A 25 -34.73 -16.85 35.36
N SER A 26 -35.55 -17.86 35.01
CA SER A 26 -35.44 -18.56 33.72
C SER A 26 -35.83 -17.67 32.52
N LEU A 27 -36.75 -16.73 32.72
CA LEU A 27 -37.17 -15.77 31.69
C LEU A 27 -36.07 -14.75 31.40
N ARG A 28 -35.30 -14.33 32.40
CA ARG A 28 -34.15 -13.44 32.21
C ARG A 28 -32.99 -14.11 31.50
N CYS A 29 -32.72 -15.38 31.81
CA CYS A 29 -31.71 -16.15 31.08
C CYS A 29 -32.11 -16.42 29.64
N ALA A 30 -33.38 -16.75 29.34
CA ALA A 30 -33.86 -16.96 28.00
C ALA A 30 -33.81 -15.67 27.16
N CYS A 31 -34.21 -14.52 27.72
CA CYS A 31 -34.09 -13.24 27.04
C CYS A 31 -32.62 -12.82 26.80
N PHE A 32 -31.71 -13.14 27.73
CA PHE A 32 -30.29 -12.87 27.57
C PHE A 32 -29.64 -13.79 26.51
N PHE A 33 -30.06 -15.04 26.41
CA PHE A 33 -29.63 -15.98 25.38
C PHE A 33 -30.20 -15.62 24.00
N ILE A 34 -31.45 -15.18 23.92
CA ILE A 34 -32.05 -14.71 22.65
C ILE A 34 -31.40 -13.39 22.21
N LEU A 35 -31.05 -12.48 23.14
CA LEU A 35 -30.27 -11.28 22.83
C LEU A 35 -28.83 -11.61 22.37
N LEU A 36 -28.15 -12.55 23.04
CA LEU A 36 -26.82 -13.02 22.62
C LEU A 36 -26.85 -13.72 21.26
N LEU A 37 -27.88 -14.52 20.97
CA LEU A 37 -28.05 -15.15 19.66
C LEU A 37 -28.40 -14.12 18.57
N SER A 38 -29.17 -13.08 18.87
CA SER A 38 -29.45 -11.99 17.92
C SER A 38 -28.22 -11.12 17.65
N PHE A 39 -27.38 -10.86 18.67
CA PHE A 39 -26.10 -10.16 18.44
C PHE A 39 -25.09 -11.00 17.66
N SER A 40 -25.05 -12.32 17.85
CA SER A 40 -24.18 -13.19 17.04
C SER A 40 -24.66 -13.32 15.58
N HIS A 41 -25.94 -13.16 15.31
CA HIS A 41 -26.49 -13.17 13.94
C HIS A 41 -26.31 -11.81 13.21
N ILE A 42 -26.30 -10.70 13.94
CA ILE A 42 -26.07 -9.36 13.35
C ILE A 42 -24.60 -9.22 12.90
N ALA A 43 -23.64 -9.76 13.65
CA ALA A 43 -22.23 -9.78 13.24
C ALA A 43 -21.93 -10.74 12.08
N SER A 44 -22.77 -11.73 11.83
CA SER A 44 -22.63 -12.72 10.75
C SER A 44 -23.30 -12.32 9.44
N ALA A 45 -24.20 -11.33 9.44
CA ALA A 45 -25.04 -11.00 8.28
C ALA A 45 -24.30 -10.24 7.16
N GLN A 46 -23.06 -9.80 7.37
CA GLN A 46 -22.26 -9.02 6.40
C GLN A 46 -21.07 -9.79 5.84
N SER A 47 -20.58 -10.81 6.52
CA SER A 47 -19.48 -11.62 6.01
C SER A 47 -19.97 -12.56 4.91
N VAL A 48 -19.30 -12.51 3.77
CA VAL A 48 -19.50 -13.43 2.64
C VAL A 48 -18.58 -14.64 2.86
N SER A 49 -19.13 -15.84 2.85
CA SER A 49 -18.33 -17.05 2.98
C SER A 49 -17.51 -17.32 1.71
N GLU A 50 -16.41 -18.09 1.84
CA GLU A 50 -15.61 -18.47 0.67
C GLU A 50 -16.44 -19.21 -0.39
N ASP A 51 -17.34 -20.11 0.03
CA ASP A 51 -18.19 -20.87 -0.90
C ASP A 51 -19.18 -19.97 -1.64
N GLU A 52 -19.74 -18.96 -0.96
CA GLU A 52 -20.61 -17.96 -1.59
C GLU A 52 -19.83 -17.09 -2.57
N ALA A 53 -18.66 -16.58 -2.17
CA ALA A 53 -17.77 -15.82 -3.05
C ALA A 53 -17.36 -16.67 -4.27
N ARG A 54 -17.04 -17.94 -4.08
CA ARG A 54 -16.75 -18.90 -5.16
C ARG A 54 -17.92 -19.07 -6.11
N ALA A 55 -19.15 -19.19 -5.60
CA ALA A 55 -20.34 -19.30 -6.45
C ALA A 55 -20.52 -18.06 -7.34
N ARG A 56 -20.28 -16.87 -6.81
CA ARG A 56 -20.29 -15.58 -7.54
C ARG A 56 -19.23 -15.59 -8.65
N VAL A 57 -18.00 -16.00 -8.34
CA VAL A 57 -16.89 -16.10 -9.32
C VAL A 57 -17.20 -17.10 -10.42
N VAL A 58 -17.76 -18.27 -10.09
CA VAL A 58 -18.20 -19.26 -11.09
C VAL A 58 -19.29 -18.68 -12.01
N SER A 59 -20.24 -17.95 -11.44
CA SER A 59 -21.28 -17.26 -12.23
C SER A 59 -20.66 -16.21 -13.17
N TYR A 60 -19.71 -15.42 -12.68
CA TYR A 60 -18.98 -14.45 -13.48
C TYR A 60 -18.26 -15.09 -14.69
N PHE A 61 -17.53 -16.18 -14.49
CA PHE A 61 -16.85 -16.89 -15.58
C PHE A 61 -17.84 -17.51 -16.59
N LYS A 62 -18.99 -18.00 -16.13
CA LYS A 62 -20.03 -18.53 -17.03
C LYS A 62 -20.61 -17.45 -17.95
N GLN A 63 -20.86 -16.26 -17.43
CA GLN A 63 -21.34 -15.10 -18.20
C GLN A 63 -20.29 -14.64 -19.23
N GLY A 64 -19.00 -14.74 -18.91
CA GLY A 64 -17.88 -14.46 -19.81
C GLY A 64 -17.57 -15.58 -20.84
N GLY A 65 -18.44 -16.60 -20.99
CA GLY A 65 -18.29 -17.68 -21.98
C GLY A 65 -17.35 -18.82 -21.60
N GLN A 66 -16.73 -18.79 -20.42
CA GLN A 66 -15.82 -19.84 -19.93
C GLN A 66 -16.60 -20.92 -19.14
N ARG A 67 -17.33 -21.79 -19.84
CA ARG A 67 -18.27 -22.76 -19.24
C ARG A 67 -17.65 -23.90 -18.44
N LYS A 68 -16.31 -24.13 -18.49
CA LYS A 68 -15.67 -25.35 -17.92
C LYS A 68 -14.38 -25.07 -17.11
N ALA A 69 -14.07 -23.83 -16.75
CA ALA A 69 -12.87 -23.57 -15.94
C ALA A 69 -13.11 -24.03 -14.50
N ALA A 70 -12.25 -24.93 -14.00
CA ALA A 70 -12.23 -25.26 -12.59
C ALA A 70 -11.70 -24.02 -11.82
N VAL A 71 -12.54 -23.48 -10.94
CA VAL A 71 -12.19 -22.32 -10.10
C VAL A 71 -11.60 -22.84 -8.81
N HIS A 72 -10.32 -22.55 -8.59
CA HIS A 72 -9.61 -22.89 -7.37
C HIS A 72 -9.35 -21.64 -6.55
N PRO A 73 -9.56 -21.65 -5.22
CA PRO A 73 -9.04 -20.57 -4.38
C PRO A 73 -7.51 -20.66 -4.45
N LEU A 74 -6.87 -19.53 -4.64
CA LEU A 74 -5.50 -19.42 -4.16
C LEU A 74 -5.59 -19.53 -2.64
N THR A 75 -4.85 -20.47 -2.05
CA THR A 75 -4.90 -20.85 -0.63
C THR A 75 -4.51 -19.70 0.31
N LEU A 76 -4.40 -18.51 -0.19
CA LEU A 76 -4.14 -17.28 0.52
C LEU A 76 -5.43 -16.47 0.56
N ARG A 77 -6.16 -16.54 1.66
CA ARG A 77 -7.05 -15.45 2.02
C ARG A 77 -6.16 -14.22 2.11
N THR A 78 -6.14 -13.44 1.04
CA THR A 78 -5.20 -12.35 0.86
C THR A 78 -5.52 -11.18 1.79
N SER A 79 -6.79 -11.09 2.24
CA SER A 79 -7.25 -10.01 3.10
C SER A 79 -8.59 -10.35 3.77
N PRO A 80 -8.95 -9.74 4.92
CA PRO A 80 -10.30 -9.82 5.50
C PRO A 80 -11.40 -9.37 4.55
N ALA A 81 -11.09 -8.43 3.63
CA ALA A 81 -12.04 -7.84 2.72
C ALA A 81 -12.27 -8.66 1.44
N SER A 82 -11.38 -9.62 1.10
CA SER A 82 -11.44 -10.26 -0.21
C SER A 82 -10.91 -11.69 -0.25
N TYR A 83 -11.40 -12.44 -1.24
CA TYR A 83 -10.92 -13.76 -1.64
C TYR A 83 -10.32 -13.68 -3.04
N LEU A 84 -9.13 -14.23 -3.24
CA LEU A 84 -8.51 -14.35 -4.54
C LEU A 84 -8.73 -15.75 -5.10
N PHE A 85 -9.40 -15.84 -6.26
CA PHE A 85 -9.63 -17.08 -6.99
C PHE A 85 -8.85 -17.09 -8.29
N VAL A 86 -8.38 -18.26 -8.70
CA VAL A 86 -7.72 -18.47 -9.98
C VAL A 86 -8.39 -19.58 -10.78
N ALA A 87 -8.43 -19.42 -12.10
CA ALA A 87 -8.91 -20.41 -13.05
C ALA A 87 -8.03 -20.34 -14.30
N GLY A 88 -7.17 -21.34 -14.47
CA GLY A 88 -6.17 -21.34 -15.55
C GLY A 88 -5.21 -20.14 -15.42
N ASN A 89 -5.16 -19.30 -16.44
CA ASN A 89 -4.33 -18.09 -16.49
C ASN A 89 -5.10 -16.81 -16.10
N LYS A 90 -6.19 -16.94 -15.35
CA LYS A 90 -7.02 -15.81 -14.92
C LYS A 90 -7.18 -15.77 -13.42
N PHE A 91 -7.31 -14.56 -12.87
CA PHE A 91 -7.69 -14.35 -11.49
C PHE A 91 -9.02 -13.59 -11.40
N VAL A 92 -9.70 -13.74 -10.27
CA VAL A 92 -10.82 -12.92 -9.84
C VAL A 92 -10.68 -12.65 -8.35
N LEU A 93 -10.78 -11.40 -7.98
CA LEU A 93 -10.83 -10.92 -6.60
C LEU A 93 -12.30 -10.68 -6.24
N ALA A 94 -12.84 -11.48 -5.34
CA ALA A 94 -14.22 -11.36 -4.87
C ALA A 94 -14.26 -10.81 -3.44
N ALA A 95 -15.28 -10.02 -3.13
CA ALA A 95 -15.47 -9.47 -1.80
C ALA A 95 -15.77 -10.57 -0.76
N ALA A 96 -15.18 -10.44 0.42
CA ALA A 96 -15.45 -11.23 1.61
C ALA A 96 -16.47 -10.56 2.55
N ASP A 97 -16.99 -9.39 2.17
CA ASP A 97 -17.99 -8.63 2.92
C ASP A 97 -19.03 -8.03 1.98
N ALA A 98 -20.30 -8.11 2.35
CA ALA A 98 -21.42 -7.65 1.53
C ALA A 98 -21.52 -6.12 1.39
N ARG A 99 -20.75 -5.37 2.15
CA ARG A 99 -20.63 -3.91 2.03
C ARG A 99 -19.78 -3.48 0.84
N LEU A 100 -19.00 -4.39 0.27
CA LEU A 100 -18.16 -4.17 -0.91
C LEU A 100 -18.85 -4.73 -2.17
N PRO A 101 -18.51 -4.26 -3.38
CA PRO A 101 -18.95 -4.86 -4.63
C PRO A 101 -18.56 -6.33 -4.71
N GLU A 102 -19.41 -7.17 -5.29
CA GLU A 102 -19.20 -8.61 -5.37
C GLU A 102 -17.87 -9.01 -6.02
N ILE A 103 -17.47 -8.31 -7.08
CA ILE A 103 -16.19 -8.48 -7.78
C ILE A 103 -15.41 -7.18 -7.69
N LEU A 104 -14.23 -7.26 -7.09
CA LEU A 104 -13.32 -6.13 -6.86
C LEU A 104 -12.31 -5.97 -8.01
N ALA A 105 -11.89 -7.09 -8.58
CA ALA A 105 -10.96 -7.11 -9.72
C ALA A 105 -10.99 -8.45 -10.46
N TYR A 106 -10.52 -8.44 -11.72
CA TYR A 106 -10.29 -9.64 -12.51
C TYR A 106 -9.29 -9.39 -13.62
N GLY A 107 -8.55 -10.41 -14.03
CA GLY A 107 -7.54 -10.24 -15.08
C GLY A 107 -6.67 -11.47 -15.32
N THR A 108 -5.43 -11.22 -15.71
CA THR A 108 -4.43 -12.23 -16.09
C THR A 108 -3.66 -12.71 -14.85
N TYR A 109 -3.45 -14.01 -14.76
CA TYR A 109 -2.68 -14.65 -13.72
C TYR A 109 -1.54 -15.49 -14.34
N LYS A 110 -0.31 -15.22 -13.93
CA LYS A 110 0.88 -15.91 -14.45
C LYS A 110 1.76 -16.47 -13.33
N ALA A 111 1.85 -15.81 -12.19
CA ALA A 111 2.75 -16.17 -11.12
C ALA A 111 2.01 -16.47 -9.81
N ARG A 112 2.61 -17.31 -8.95
CA ARG A 112 2.05 -17.68 -7.65
C ARG A 112 2.25 -16.60 -6.56
N THR A 113 3.15 -15.65 -6.79
CA THR A 113 3.45 -14.57 -5.84
C THR A 113 2.63 -13.33 -6.20
N ILE A 114 2.00 -12.74 -5.20
CA ILE A 114 1.27 -11.48 -5.35
C ILE A 114 2.29 -10.34 -5.42
N PRO A 115 2.27 -9.50 -6.48
CA PRO A 115 3.17 -8.36 -6.57
C PRO A 115 2.95 -7.36 -5.42
N PRO A 116 3.99 -6.62 -5.01
CA PRO A 116 3.90 -5.68 -3.90
C PRO A 116 2.78 -4.65 -4.04
N ALA A 117 2.59 -4.08 -5.23
CA ALA A 117 1.53 -3.11 -5.47
C ALA A 117 0.13 -3.71 -5.29
N LEU A 118 -0.10 -4.95 -5.77
CA LEU A 118 -1.36 -5.64 -5.55
C LEU A 118 -1.55 -5.99 -4.07
N SER A 119 -0.50 -6.42 -3.38
CA SER A 119 -0.55 -6.66 -1.92
C SER A 119 -0.95 -5.38 -1.17
N THR A 120 -0.41 -4.25 -1.56
CA THR A 120 -0.77 -2.94 -1.00
C THR A 120 -2.24 -2.60 -1.30
N LEU A 121 -2.72 -2.83 -2.52
CA LEU A 121 -4.12 -2.63 -2.89
C LEU A 121 -5.06 -3.49 -2.05
N LEU A 122 -4.72 -4.75 -1.80
CA LEU A 122 -5.52 -5.64 -0.95
C LEU A 122 -5.62 -5.13 0.49
N GLN A 123 -4.51 -4.64 1.05
CA GLN A 123 -4.51 -3.99 2.37
C GLN A 123 -5.40 -2.73 2.41
N GLN A 124 -5.54 -2.04 1.27
CA GLN A 124 -6.46 -0.91 1.16
C GLN A 124 -7.92 -1.33 1.25
N TYR A 125 -8.30 -2.44 0.62
CA TYR A 125 -9.66 -2.98 0.78
C TYR A 125 -9.93 -3.37 2.24
N ASP A 126 -8.94 -3.92 2.95
CA ASP A 126 -9.07 -4.23 4.38
C ASP A 126 -9.26 -2.98 5.23
N HIS A 127 -8.46 -1.96 4.98
CA HIS A 127 -8.57 -0.69 5.67
C HIS A 127 -9.93 -0.03 5.39
N LEU A 128 -10.36 0.00 4.13
CA LEU A 128 -11.66 0.49 3.73
C LEU A 128 -12.78 -0.23 4.47
N LEU A 129 -12.73 -1.56 4.51
CA LEU A 129 -13.72 -2.36 5.20
C LEU A 129 -13.80 -1.99 6.70
N SER A 130 -12.67 -1.67 7.32
CA SER A 130 -12.62 -1.25 8.73
C SER A 130 -13.28 0.11 8.97
N LEU A 131 -13.38 0.96 7.96
CA LEU A 131 -13.99 2.29 8.02
C LEU A 131 -15.49 2.28 7.70
N LEU A 132 -15.99 1.23 7.04
CA LEU A 132 -17.40 1.15 6.67
C LEU A 132 -18.28 0.92 7.91
N PRO A 133 -19.38 1.70 8.07
CA PRO A 133 -20.36 1.46 9.12
C PRO A 133 -20.90 0.04 9.06
N THR A 134 -21.21 -0.55 10.21
CA THR A 134 -21.77 -1.89 10.32
C THR A 134 -23.12 -2.02 9.59
N GLU A 135 -23.86 -0.94 9.46
CA GLU A 135 -25.16 -0.88 8.77
C GLU A 135 -25.06 -0.42 7.31
N ALA A 136 -23.83 -0.24 6.80
CA ALA A 136 -23.65 0.13 5.40
C ALA A 136 -24.13 -1.01 4.50
N HIS A 137 -25.06 -0.72 3.62
CA HIS A 137 -25.38 -1.60 2.51
C HIS A 137 -24.58 -1.13 1.30
N HIS A 138 -24.13 -2.08 0.49
CA HIS A 138 -23.54 -1.76 -0.80
C HIS A 138 -24.52 -0.85 -1.56
N ARG A 139 -24.19 0.44 -1.68
CA ARG A 139 -24.92 1.29 -2.62
C ARG A 139 -24.59 0.74 -4.00
N SER A 140 -25.61 0.29 -4.72
CA SER A 140 -25.43 0.02 -6.15
C SER A 140 -24.84 1.28 -6.75
N VAL A 141 -23.58 1.19 -7.19
CA VAL A 141 -22.95 2.28 -7.96
C VAL A 141 -23.92 2.59 -9.11
N PRO A 142 -24.25 3.85 -9.39
CA PRO A 142 -25.09 4.19 -10.53
C PRO A 142 -24.54 3.45 -11.77
N ALA A 143 -25.42 2.89 -12.57
CA ALA A 143 -25.01 2.14 -13.74
C ALA A 143 -24.04 3.00 -14.55
N PHE A 144 -22.84 2.49 -14.79
CA PHE A 144 -21.83 3.18 -15.58
C PHE A 144 -22.41 3.47 -16.98
N SER A 145 -22.47 4.74 -17.36
CA SER A 145 -23.01 5.20 -18.63
C SER A 145 -21.93 5.43 -19.71
N GLY A 146 -20.65 5.27 -19.35
CA GLY A 146 -19.53 5.46 -20.25
C GLY A 146 -19.31 4.30 -21.23
N ARG A 147 -18.42 4.52 -22.18
CA ARG A 147 -18.08 3.53 -23.21
C ARG A 147 -17.00 2.57 -22.71
N ALA A 148 -17.18 1.27 -22.89
CA ALA A 148 -16.10 0.33 -22.68
C ALA A 148 -14.95 0.56 -23.68
N VAL A 149 -13.72 0.55 -23.19
CA VAL A 149 -12.49 0.68 -23.96
C VAL A 149 -11.60 -0.51 -23.67
N LEU A 150 -11.26 -1.27 -24.71
CA LEU A 150 -10.30 -2.36 -24.60
C LEU A 150 -8.93 -1.80 -24.21
N PRO A 151 -8.05 -2.60 -23.58
CA PRO A 151 -6.71 -2.15 -23.24
C PRO A 151 -5.99 -1.55 -24.45
N LEU A 152 -5.53 -0.33 -24.31
CA LEU A 152 -4.84 0.41 -25.37
C LEU A 152 -3.41 -0.10 -25.55
N LEU A 153 -2.77 -0.49 -24.44
CA LEU A 153 -1.41 -1.00 -24.46
C LEU A 153 -1.40 -2.49 -24.80
N SER A 154 -0.58 -2.86 -25.75
CA SER A 154 -0.19 -4.26 -26.02
C SER A 154 1.09 -4.65 -25.29
N SER A 155 1.74 -3.71 -24.59
CA SER A 155 3.03 -3.90 -23.95
C SER A 155 2.92 -4.75 -22.69
N ILE A 156 3.87 -5.68 -22.56
CA ILE A 156 4.09 -6.50 -21.35
C ILE A 156 5.48 -6.16 -20.85
N ARG A 157 5.57 -5.34 -19.79
CA ARG A 157 6.83 -4.85 -19.26
C ARG A 157 7.12 -5.41 -17.87
N SER A 158 8.42 -5.54 -17.61
CA SER A 158 8.99 -5.72 -16.26
C SER A 158 10.12 -4.72 -16.06
N GLN A 159 10.77 -4.77 -14.88
CA GLN A 159 11.83 -3.81 -14.55
C GLN A 159 13.25 -4.42 -14.67
N GLY A 160 13.33 -5.70 -14.94
CA GLY A 160 14.59 -6.43 -15.14
C GLY A 160 15.04 -6.47 -16.59
N HIS A 161 15.93 -7.43 -16.93
CA HIS A 161 16.39 -7.65 -18.29
C HIS A 161 15.23 -8.05 -19.25
N PRO A 162 15.16 -7.50 -20.50
CA PRO A 162 16.14 -6.62 -21.14
C PRO A 162 15.94 -5.12 -20.87
N TYR A 163 14.87 -4.73 -20.20
CA TYR A 163 14.46 -3.34 -20.01
C TYR A 163 15.51 -2.52 -19.25
N ASN A 164 16.22 -3.12 -18.31
CA ASN A 164 17.28 -2.47 -17.52
C ASN A 164 18.69 -2.56 -18.14
N SER A 165 18.82 -3.00 -19.41
CA SER A 165 20.14 -3.23 -19.99
C SER A 165 21.00 -1.97 -20.14
N ALA A 166 20.39 -0.77 -20.09
CA ALA A 166 21.10 0.49 -20.03
C ALA A 166 21.20 1.12 -18.63
N CYS A 167 20.51 0.56 -17.64
CA CYS A 167 20.55 1.08 -16.26
C CYS A 167 21.95 0.92 -15.63
N PRO A 168 22.31 1.74 -14.62
CA PRO A 168 23.62 1.71 -14.01
C PRO A 168 23.87 0.38 -13.26
N PHE A 169 25.13 0.01 -13.15
CA PHE A 169 25.55 -0.97 -12.17
C PHE A 169 25.62 -0.33 -10.77
N PHE A 170 25.29 -1.09 -9.77
CA PHE A 170 25.27 -0.61 -8.40
C PHE A 170 26.62 -0.80 -7.72
N LEU A 171 27.14 0.24 -7.06
CA LEU A 171 28.30 0.14 -6.18
C LEU A 171 27.80 -0.17 -4.76
N ASN A 172 28.31 -1.26 -4.18
CA ASN A 172 28.00 -1.62 -2.80
C ASN A 172 28.76 -0.71 -1.80
N ALA A 173 28.55 -0.94 -0.50
CA ALA A 173 29.20 -0.16 0.56
C ALA A 173 30.75 -0.24 0.55
N ASP A 174 31.30 -1.29 -0.04
CA ASP A 174 32.75 -1.53 -0.17
C ASP A 174 33.32 -1.00 -1.51
N SER A 175 32.53 -0.19 -2.23
CA SER A 175 32.86 0.34 -3.56
C SER A 175 33.09 -0.74 -4.63
N VAL A 176 32.57 -1.94 -4.44
CA VAL A 176 32.61 -3.02 -5.41
C VAL A 176 31.42 -2.92 -6.34
N LEU A 177 31.68 -2.95 -7.65
CA LEU A 177 30.63 -2.91 -8.67
C LEU A 177 29.85 -4.23 -8.67
N SER A 178 28.53 -4.13 -8.64
CA SER A 178 27.65 -5.29 -8.80
C SER A 178 27.83 -5.92 -10.19
N SER A 179 27.68 -7.23 -10.30
CA SER A 179 27.56 -7.92 -11.58
C SER A 179 26.19 -7.71 -12.24
N GLU A 180 25.22 -7.21 -11.49
CA GLU A 180 23.86 -6.98 -11.95
C GLU A 180 23.57 -5.48 -12.08
N ARG A 181 22.74 -5.13 -13.06
CA ARG A 181 22.26 -3.77 -13.23
C ARG A 181 21.11 -3.47 -12.27
N CYS A 182 20.98 -2.20 -11.90
CA CYS A 182 19.80 -1.71 -11.19
C CYS A 182 18.54 -1.95 -12.01
N VAL A 183 17.40 -2.14 -11.32
CA VAL A 183 16.10 -2.27 -11.98
C VAL A 183 15.63 -0.90 -12.51
N VAL A 184 14.77 -0.91 -13.55
CA VAL A 184 14.30 0.31 -14.22
C VAL A 184 13.58 1.27 -13.27
N GLY A 185 12.76 0.74 -12.35
CA GLY A 185 11.85 1.52 -11.52
C GLY A 185 10.47 1.73 -12.17
N CYS A 186 9.42 1.61 -11.35
CA CYS A 186 8.03 1.63 -11.83
C CYS A 186 7.65 2.92 -12.57
N VAL A 187 8.14 4.08 -12.11
CA VAL A 187 7.89 5.39 -12.73
C VAL A 187 8.38 5.41 -14.18
N ALA A 188 9.63 5.01 -14.41
CA ALA A 188 10.19 4.97 -15.76
C ALA A 188 9.54 3.88 -16.62
N THR A 189 9.18 2.73 -16.04
CA THR A 189 8.47 1.65 -16.74
C THR A 189 7.10 2.10 -17.23
N ALA A 190 6.31 2.78 -16.39
CA ALA A 190 4.99 3.28 -16.77
C ALA A 190 5.09 4.36 -17.87
N LEU A 191 6.04 5.30 -17.73
CA LEU A 191 6.31 6.33 -18.74
C LEU A 191 6.76 5.71 -20.07
N GLU A 192 7.66 4.70 -20.04
CA GLU A 192 8.15 4.00 -21.24
C GLU A 192 6.99 3.37 -22.01
N GLN A 193 6.07 2.69 -21.35
CA GLN A 193 4.91 2.08 -21.98
C GLN A 193 4.05 3.10 -22.72
N ILE A 194 3.79 4.25 -22.09
CA ILE A 194 2.99 5.32 -22.70
C ILE A 194 3.72 5.95 -23.90
N LEU A 195 5.02 6.25 -23.75
CA LEU A 195 5.76 6.83 -24.87
C LEU A 195 5.90 5.83 -26.03
N THR A 196 6.07 4.56 -25.73
CA THR A 196 6.09 3.50 -26.77
C THR A 196 4.73 3.37 -27.47
N TYR A 197 3.61 3.53 -26.78
CA TYR A 197 2.27 3.50 -27.38
C TYR A 197 2.11 4.49 -28.54
N TYR A 198 2.73 5.67 -28.42
CA TYR A 198 2.67 6.70 -29.48
C TYR A 198 3.55 6.43 -30.69
N GLN A 199 4.41 5.40 -30.69
CA GLN A 199 5.21 4.93 -31.85
C GLN A 199 6.01 6.04 -32.56
N ARG A 200 6.88 6.77 -31.82
CA ARG A 200 7.62 7.93 -32.28
C ARG A 200 9.13 7.77 -32.17
N VAL A 201 9.86 8.62 -32.89
CA VAL A 201 11.27 8.88 -32.61
C VAL A 201 11.35 10.03 -31.62
N TYR A 202 11.89 9.77 -30.46
CA TYR A 202 12.18 10.78 -29.44
C TYR A 202 13.62 11.26 -29.62
N THR A 203 13.78 12.54 -29.92
CA THR A 203 15.09 13.20 -29.99
C THR A 203 15.19 14.19 -28.84
N LEU A 204 16.17 14.00 -27.95
CA LEU A 204 16.36 14.89 -26.81
C LEU A 204 16.67 16.31 -27.30
N GLN A 205 15.85 17.28 -26.90
CA GLN A 205 15.96 18.68 -27.31
C GLN A 205 16.91 19.49 -26.43
N ASP A 206 17.17 19.00 -25.21
CA ASP A 206 18.08 19.59 -24.23
C ASP A 206 18.85 18.51 -23.50
N THR A 207 19.86 18.90 -22.70
CA THR A 207 20.67 17.99 -21.91
C THR A 207 19.84 17.35 -20.82
N LEU A 208 19.85 16.03 -20.78
CA LEU A 208 19.38 15.26 -19.64
C LEU A 208 20.51 15.18 -18.61
N LYS A 209 20.39 15.96 -17.54
CA LYS A 209 21.47 16.10 -16.55
C LYS A 209 21.72 14.80 -15.79
N GLY A 210 22.99 14.51 -15.59
CA GLY A 210 23.46 13.42 -14.76
C GLY A 210 23.77 13.87 -13.34
N TRP A 211 24.11 12.91 -12.50
CA TRP A 211 24.54 13.13 -11.11
C TRP A 211 25.39 11.97 -10.58
N THR A 212 26.08 12.22 -9.50
CA THR A 212 26.88 11.20 -8.81
C THR A 212 26.37 10.99 -7.40
N THR A 213 26.26 9.72 -7.03
CA THR A 213 26.02 9.27 -5.64
C THR A 213 27.17 8.37 -5.20
N LYS A 214 27.13 7.92 -3.95
CA LYS A 214 28.06 6.89 -3.47
C LYS A 214 27.87 5.51 -4.15
N ASN A 215 26.70 5.27 -4.76
CA ASN A 215 26.33 3.97 -5.28
C ASN A 215 26.43 3.89 -6.82
N TYR A 216 26.44 5.01 -7.53
CA TYR A 216 26.52 5.07 -9.00
C TYR A 216 26.86 6.47 -9.50
N GLN A 217 27.37 6.52 -10.71
CA GLN A 217 27.61 7.75 -11.46
C GLN A 217 26.77 7.76 -12.73
N ILE A 218 26.00 8.81 -12.91
CA ILE A 218 25.12 9.01 -14.06
C ILE A 218 25.70 10.18 -14.87
N PRO A 219 26.13 9.94 -16.12
CA PRO A 219 26.64 11.02 -17.00
C PRO A 219 25.49 11.84 -17.58
N ASP A 220 25.79 13.06 -18.00
CA ASP A 220 24.90 13.85 -18.83
C ASP A 220 24.63 13.15 -20.16
N ILE A 221 23.40 13.25 -20.67
CA ILE A 221 23.05 12.86 -22.03
C ILE A 221 22.81 14.13 -22.84
N ASN A 222 23.58 14.29 -23.90
CA ASN A 222 23.56 15.50 -24.71
C ASN A 222 22.31 15.60 -25.60
N PRO A 223 21.91 16.82 -26.00
CA PRO A 223 20.90 17.03 -27.03
C PRO A 223 21.23 16.29 -28.31
N GLY A 224 20.20 15.88 -29.05
CA GLY A 224 20.34 15.12 -30.29
C GLY A 224 20.39 13.59 -30.09
N ALA A 225 20.52 13.10 -28.86
CA ALA A 225 20.38 11.67 -28.57
C ALA A 225 18.96 11.22 -28.95
N THR A 226 18.84 10.10 -29.67
CA THR A 226 17.56 9.62 -30.22
C THR A 226 17.21 8.22 -29.70
N VAL A 227 15.91 7.97 -29.53
CA VAL A 227 15.35 6.63 -29.35
C VAL A 227 14.15 6.48 -30.27
N ASP A 228 14.18 5.46 -31.12
CA ASP A 228 13.06 5.13 -31.99
C ASP A 228 12.14 4.11 -31.28
N SER A 229 11.02 4.59 -30.75
CA SER A 229 10.08 3.72 -30.02
C SER A 229 9.33 2.75 -30.96
N ARG A 230 9.39 2.92 -32.27
CA ARG A 230 8.81 1.98 -33.25
C ARG A 230 9.59 0.66 -33.33
N LEU A 231 10.84 0.65 -32.85
CA LEU A 231 11.68 -0.56 -32.72
C LEU A 231 11.35 -1.36 -31.44
N ILE A 232 10.61 -0.76 -30.52
CA ILE A 232 10.27 -1.38 -29.24
C ILE A 232 9.11 -2.34 -29.44
N LEU A 233 9.34 -3.60 -29.08
CA LEU A 233 8.33 -4.66 -29.22
C LEU A 233 7.37 -4.68 -28.04
N PRO A 234 6.13 -5.16 -28.25
CA PRO A 234 5.18 -5.34 -27.15
C PRO A 234 5.68 -6.30 -26.07
N HIS A 235 6.42 -7.31 -26.44
CA HIS A 235 6.87 -8.40 -25.56
C HIS A 235 8.30 -8.82 -25.92
N TYR A 236 9.05 -9.29 -24.90
CA TYR A 236 10.44 -9.74 -25.04
C TYR A 236 10.60 -11.16 -24.48
N THR A 237 11.20 -12.04 -25.26
CA THR A 237 11.41 -13.47 -24.97
C THR A 237 12.88 -13.86 -24.87
N GLY A 238 13.80 -12.92 -25.20
CA GLY A 238 15.24 -13.13 -25.21
C GLY A 238 15.82 -13.47 -26.60
N THR A 239 15.00 -13.40 -27.66
CA THR A 239 15.41 -13.70 -29.04
C THR A 239 15.34 -12.47 -29.96
N GLU A 240 15.07 -11.31 -29.39
CA GLU A 240 14.85 -10.07 -30.11
C GLU A 240 16.16 -9.48 -30.67
N SER A 241 16.03 -8.63 -31.68
CA SER A 241 17.18 -7.94 -32.27
C SER A 241 17.86 -7.02 -31.25
N ALA A 242 19.18 -6.87 -31.38
CA ALA A 242 19.94 -5.94 -30.54
C ALA A 242 19.40 -4.50 -30.62
N ALA A 243 18.91 -4.09 -31.79
CA ALA A 243 18.33 -2.75 -31.98
C ALA A 243 17.03 -2.57 -31.16
N SER A 244 16.18 -3.59 -31.07
CA SER A 244 14.95 -3.56 -30.28
C SER A 244 15.26 -3.54 -28.77
N ILE A 245 16.22 -4.37 -28.33
CA ILE A 245 16.66 -4.39 -26.94
C ILE A 245 17.29 -3.06 -26.54
N ASP A 246 18.16 -2.49 -27.39
CA ASP A 246 18.79 -1.20 -27.16
C ASP A 246 17.75 -0.06 -27.08
N ALA A 247 16.75 -0.08 -27.97
CA ALA A 247 15.70 0.95 -27.97
C ALA A 247 14.90 0.97 -26.66
N VAL A 248 14.41 -0.18 -26.20
CA VAL A 248 13.63 -0.26 -24.95
C VAL A 248 14.49 0.07 -23.72
N ALA A 249 15.73 -0.43 -23.69
CA ALA A 249 16.64 -0.19 -22.57
C ALA A 249 17.03 1.29 -22.48
N ARG A 250 17.34 1.94 -23.60
CA ARG A 250 17.67 3.38 -23.63
C ARG A 250 16.48 4.25 -23.27
N LEU A 251 15.29 3.97 -23.79
CA LEU A 251 14.11 4.75 -23.42
C LEU A 251 13.84 4.64 -21.92
N SER A 252 13.87 3.44 -21.37
CA SER A 252 13.72 3.19 -19.94
C SER A 252 14.76 3.94 -19.10
N TYR A 253 16.03 3.90 -19.51
CA TYR A 253 17.12 4.59 -18.83
C TYR A 253 16.98 6.12 -18.91
N TYR A 254 16.67 6.68 -20.10
CA TYR A 254 16.50 8.13 -20.27
C TYR A 254 15.33 8.65 -19.43
N LEU A 255 14.24 7.90 -19.35
CA LEU A 255 13.11 8.26 -18.49
C LEU A 255 13.47 8.12 -17.00
N GLY A 256 14.22 7.10 -16.62
CA GLY A 256 14.77 6.99 -15.27
C GLY A 256 15.67 8.17 -14.92
N GLN A 257 16.53 8.62 -15.83
CA GLN A 257 17.35 9.82 -15.64
C GLN A 257 16.49 11.09 -15.58
N ALA A 258 15.46 11.20 -16.41
CA ALA A 258 14.53 12.33 -16.40
C ALA A 258 13.86 12.55 -15.06
N VAL A 259 13.49 11.49 -14.37
CA VAL A 259 12.85 11.54 -13.03
C VAL A 259 13.86 11.55 -11.89
N HIS A 260 15.14 11.62 -12.19
CA HIS A 260 16.22 11.56 -11.19
C HIS A 260 16.10 10.33 -10.30
N MET A 261 16.03 9.16 -10.94
CA MET A 261 15.78 7.88 -10.29
C MET A 261 16.83 7.54 -9.23
N ASN A 262 16.39 7.19 -8.05
CA ASN A 262 17.26 6.54 -7.06
C ASN A 262 17.32 5.04 -7.37
N TRP A 263 18.33 4.65 -8.15
CA TRP A 263 18.48 3.30 -8.64
C TRP A 263 18.97 2.32 -7.57
N GLY A 264 18.40 1.12 -7.58
CA GLY A 264 18.79 0.02 -6.73
C GLY A 264 18.66 -1.35 -7.44
N LEU A 265 19.26 -2.39 -6.85
CA LEU A 265 19.26 -3.74 -7.43
C LEU A 265 17.88 -4.42 -7.39
N ARG A 266 17.04 -4.07 -6.44
CA ARG A 266 15.74 -4.72 -6.20
C ARG A 266 14.58 -3.77 -6.40
N GLU A 267 14.77 -2.51 -6.08
CA GLU A 267 13.80 -1.44 -6.25
C GLU A 267 14.50 -0.15 -6.64
N SER A 268 13.89 0.61 -7.52
CA SER A 268 14.31 1.95 -7.91
C SER A 268 13.12 2.89 -7.75
N ALA A 269 13.32 4.04 -7.13
CA ALA A 269 12.26 4.94 -6.75
C ALA A 269 12.50 6.36 -7.27
N ALA A 270 11.42 7.03 -7.68
CA ALA A 270 11.42 8.43 -8.07
C ALA A 270 10.07 9.07 -7.78
N SER A 271 10.03 10.40 -7.69
CA SER A 271 8.78 11.16 -7.68
C SER A 271 8.27 11.38 -9.09
N SER A 272 6.99 11.11 -9.33
CA SER A 272 6.32 11.32 -10.63
C SER A 272 6.37 12.79 -11.07
N TYR A 273 6.31 13.71 -10.12
CA TYR A 273 6.37 15.15 -10.36
C TYR A 273 7.64 15.57 -11.13
N ARG A 274 8.77 14.87 -10.90
CA ARG A 274 10.03 15.15 -11.59
C ARG A 274 10.00 14.89 -13.10
N ALA A 275 9.00 14.16 -13.60
CA ALA A 275 8.84 13.90 -15.02
C ALA A 275 8.38 15.13 -15.81
N LEU A 276 7.70 16.09 -15.19
CA LEU A 276 6.99 17.18 -15.86
C LEU A 276 7.90 18.01 -16.78
N GLU A 277 8.95 18.60 -16.25
CA GLU A 277 9.86 19.46 -17.00
C GLU A 277 10.67 18.71 -18.06
N PRO A 278 11.29 17.53 -17.74
CA PRO A 278 12.01 16.78 -18.75
C PRO A 278 11.12 16.28 -19.89
N LEU A 279 9.90 15.82 -19.62
CA LEU A 279 9.01 15.36 -20.68
C LEU A 279 8.64 16.49 -21.64
N LYS A 280 8.41 17.70 -21.13
CA LYS A 280 8.16 18.88 -21.98
C LYS A 280 9.43 19.36 -22.69
N ARG A 281 10.45 19.69 -21.91
CA ARG A 281 11.63 20.42 -22.39
C ARG A 281 12.64 19.53 -23.11
N VAL A 282 12.85 18.30 -22.60
CA VAL A 282 13.87 17.39 -23.14
C VAL A 282 13.28 16.43 -24.16
N PHE A 283 12.14 15.78 -23.85
CA PHE A 283 11.48 14.86 -24.78
C PHE A 283 10.57 15.55 -25.79
N GLY A 284 10.24 16.83 -25.57
CA GLY A 284 9.47 17.64 -26.50
C GLY A 284 7.98 17.32 -26.58
N LEU A 285 7.41 16.70 -25.54
CA LEU A 285 5.97 16.49 -25.47
C LEU A 285 5.25 17.83 -25.37
N LYS A 286 4.21 18.00 -26.17
CA LYS A 286 3.47 19.28 -26.22
C LYS A 286 2.53 19.47 -25.05
N TYR A 287 1.99 18.37 -24.52
CA TYR A 287 1.11 18.40 -23.38
C TYR A 287 1.57 17.38 -22.32
N VAL A 288 1.89 17.88 -21.15
CA VAL A 288 2.18 17.10 -19.94
C VAL A 288 1.44 17.78 -18.80
N HIS A 289 0.44 17.11 -18.28
CA HIS A 289 -0.40 17.66 -17.22
C HIS A 289 -0.43 16.72 -16.04
N TYR A 290 -0.16 17.27 -14.85
CA TYR A 290 -0.09 16.54 -13.60
C TYR A 290 -1.28 16.87 -12.73
N LEU A 291 -1.97 15.87 -12.25
CA LEU A 291 -3.10 15.99 -11.34
C LEU A 291 -2.85 15.18 -10.07
N ASP A 292 -3.03 15.83 -8.93
CA ASP A 292 -3.10 15.17 -7.63
C ASP A 292 -4.55 14.98 -7.22
N SER A 293 -4.94 13.78 -6.82
CA SER A 293 -6.33 13.44 -6.48
C SER A 293 -6.91 14.33 -5.37
N TYR A 294 -6.09 14.79 -4.44
CA TYR A 294 -6.54 15.63 -3.34
C TYR A 294 -6.92 17.07 -3.74
N LYS A 295 -6.48 17.52 -4.94
CA LYS A 295 -6.81 18.86 -5.46
C LYS A 295 -8.15 18.93 -6.18
N TYR A 296 -8.76 17.79 -6.44
CA TYR A 296 -9.96 17.69 -7.26
C TYR A 296 -11.11 17.07 -6.49
N ASP A 297 -12.32 17.44 -6.91
CA ASP A 297 -13.47 16.62 -6.56
C ASP A 297 -13.26 15.20 -7.09
N PRO A 298 -13.58 14.17 -6.31
CA PRO A 298 -13.33 12.78 -6.68
C PRO A 298 -13.98 12.32 -7.95
N SER A 299 -15.24 12.66 -8.12
CA SER A 299 -15.99 12.27 -9.31
C SER A 299 -15.43 12.95 -10.54
N ALA A 300 -15.03 14.20 -10.38
CA ALA A 300 -14.38 14.97 -11.43
C ALA A 300 -13.00 14.45 -11.81
N TRP A 301 -12.21 14.03 -10.81
CA TRP A 301 -10.89 13.43 -11.04
C TRP A 301 -11.01 12.09 -11.80
N VAL A 302 -11.93 11.21 -11.37
CA VAL A 302 -12.22 9.96 -12.08
C VAL A 302 -12.76 10.22 -13.49
N ALA A 303 -13.64 11.21 -13.66
CA ALA A 303 -14.17 11.59 -14.96
C ALA A 303 -13.07 12.10 -15.91
N ALA A 304 -12.09 12.86 -15.42
CA ALA A 304 -10.95 13.30 -16.21
C ALA A 304 -10.11 12.12 -16.73
N ILE A 305 -9.83 11.13 -15.88
CA ILE A 305 -9.13 9.90 -16.28
C ILE A 305 -9.93 9.13 -17.32
N ARG A 306 -11.24 8.95 -17.11
CA ARG A 306 -12.14 8.26 -18.06
C ARG A 306 -12.12 8.92 -19.42
N ASN A 307 -12.19 10.24 -19.44
CA ASN A 307 -12.17 11.02 -20.67
C ASN A 307 -10.88 10.81 -21.49
N GLU A 308 -9.73 10.70 -20.81
CA GLU A 308 -8.46 10.35 -21.45
C GLU A 308 -8.53 8.94 -22.07
N VAL A 309 -8.93 7.94 -21.28
CA VAL A 309 -9.00 6.55 -21.74
C VAL A 309 -10.02 6.40 -22.87
N GLU A 310 -11.20 7.01 -22.79
CA GLU A 310 -12.23 7.00 -23.84
C GLU A 310 -11.78 7.70 -25.12
N SER A 311 -10.86 8.64 -24.99
CA SER A 311 -10.22 9.33 -26.13
C SER A 311 -9.02 8.57 -26.72
N GLY A 312 -8.77 7.33 -26.26
CA GLY A 312 -7.68 6.50 -26.77
C GLY A 312 -6.31 6.92 -26.23
N ARG A 313 -6.23 7.53 -25.05
CA ARG A 313 -4.99 7.97 -24.45
C ARG A 313 -4.75 7.24 -23.14
N PRO A 314 -3.67 6.44 -23.02
CA PRO A 314 -3.31 5.79 -21.78
C PRO A 314 -2.84 6.82 -20.75
N VAL A 315 -3.20 6.59 -19.49
CA VAL A 315 -2.94 7.49 -18.37
C VAL A 315 -1.89 6.89 -17.45
N TYR A 316 -0.79 7.62 -17.23
CA TYR A 316 0.12 7.30 -16.14
C TYR A 316 -0.61 7.54 -14.81
N CYS A 317 -0.55 6.56 -13.92
CA CYS A 317 -1.07 6.67 -12.57
C CYS A 317 -0.02 6.21 -11.57
N ALA A 318 0.09 6.92 -10.46
CA ALA A 318 0.89 6.47 -9.33
C ALA A 318 0.09 6.66 -8.03
N GLY A 319 0.40 5.83 -7.08
CA GLY A 319 -0.13 5.93 -5.73
C GLY A 319 0.93 5.55 -4.72
N SER A 320 0.85 6.13 -3.53
CA SER A 320 1.74 5.82 -2.43
C SER A 320 0.96 5.64 -1.14
N VAL A 321 1.45 4.72 -0.32
CA VAL A 321 1.02 4.56 1.07
C VAL A 321 2.17 4.99 1.94
N GLN A 322 1.89 5.85 2.90
CA GLN A 322 2.89 6.29 3.85
C GLN A 322 3.53 5.05 4.52
N HIS A 323 4.86 4.97 4.49
CA HIS A 323 5.66 3.88 5.05
C HIS A 323 5.61 2.51 4.34
N LEU A 324 4.71 2.28 3.39
CA LEU A 324 4.63 1.03 2.63
C LEU A 324 5.25 1.14 1.23
N GLY A 325 5.57 2.38 0.79
CA GLY A 325 6.11 2.66 -0.53
C GLY A 325 5.03 3.09 -1.53
N GLY A 326 5.45 3.28 -2.78
CA GLY A 326 4.58 3.67 -3.88
C GLY A 326 4.75 2.78 -5.08
N HIS A 327 3.80 2.86 -6.01
CA HIS A 327 3.90 2.20 -7.30
C HIS A 327 3.29 3.06 -8.40
N ALA A 328 3.94 3.05 -9.56
CA ALA A 328 3.45 3.68 -10.78
C ALA A 328 3.03 2.60 -11.79
N PHE A 329 1.91 2.83 -12.45
CA PHE A 329 1.28 1.91 -13.38
C PHE A 329 0.53 2.68 -14.47
N VAL A 330 -0.07 1.99 -15.44
CA VAL A 330 -0.83 2.63 -16.50
C VAL A 330 -2.30 2.20 -16.44
N LEU A 331 -3.20 3.19 -16.55
CA LEU A 331 -4.62 2.98 -16.80
C LEU A 331 -4.85 3.14 -18.31
N ASP A 332 -5.26 2.06 -18.97
CA ASP A 332 -5.28 2.02 -20.44
C ASP A 332 -6.56 1.39 -21.02
N GLY A 333 -7.59 1.21 -20.20
CA GLY A 333 -8.87 0.69 -20.65
C GLY A 333 -9.93 0.81 -19.56
N GLN A 334 -11.18 0.49 -19.93
CA GLN A 334 -12.28 0.36 -18.98
C GLN A 334 -13.32 -0.64 -19.49
N ASP A 335 -13.97 -1.36 -18.58
CA ASP A 335 -15.03 -2.29 -18.91
C ASP A 335 -16.43 -1.64 -18.91
N LYS A 336 -17.46 -2.44 -19.20
CA LYS A 336 -18.86 -2.00 -19.19
C LYS A 336 -19.40 -1.70 -17.77
N ALA A 337 -18.70 -2.12 -16.74
CA ALA A 337 -19.06 -1.83 -15.36
C ALA A 337 -18.33 -0.59 -14.83
N GLY A 338 -17.42 0.00 -15.62
CA GLY A 338 -16.64 1.18 -15.26
C GLY A 338 -15.34 0.85 -14.52
N ASN A 339 -14.96 -0.42 -14.41
CA ASN A 339 -13.66 -0.78 -13.85
C ASN A 339 -12.56 -0.39 -14.83
N PHE A 340 -11.46 0.17 -14.32
CA PHE A 340 -10.31 0.52 -15.13
C PHE A 340 -9.40 -0.68 -15.37
N HIS A 341 -8.91 -0.82 -16.60
CA HIS A 341 -7.81 -1.74 -16.88
C HIS A 341 -6.50 -1.14 -16.38
N VAL A 342 -5.76 -1.92 -15.61
CA VAL A 342 -4.48 -1.58 -14.99
C VAL A 342 -3.40 -2.45 -15.60
N ASN A 343 -2.37 -1.83 -16.16
CA ASN A 343 -1.10 -2.46 -16.52
C ASN A 343 -0.08 -2.15 -15.43
N TRP A 344 0.24 -3.14 -14.60
CA TRP A 344 1.09 -2.97 -13.43
C TRP A 344 2.59 -2.87 -13.73
N GLY A 345 3.02 -3.28 -14.93
CA GLY A 345 4.44 -3.35 -15.26
C GLY A 345 5.18 -4.54 -14.62
N TYR A 346 4.46 -5.61 -14.28
CA TYR A 346 5.00 -6.86 -13.71
C TYR A 346 4.97 -8.03 -14.71
N GLY A 347 5.38 -7.79 -15.95
CA GLY A 347 5.39 -8.82 -16.99
C GLY A 347 3.99 -9.31 -17.39
N GLY A 348 2.96 -8.50 -17.19
CA GLY A 348 1.56 -8.80 -17.44
C GLY A 348 0.91 -9.69 -16.39
N ASP A 349 1.57 -9.92 -15.28
CA ASP A 349 0.98 -10.65 -14.15
C ASP A 349 0.06 -9.73 -13.36
N TYR A 350 -1.13 -10.21 -13.08
CA TYR A 350 -2.22 -9.46 -12.48
C TYR A 350 -2.69 -8.21 -13.26
N ASP A 351 -2.27 -8.01 -14.50
CA ASP A 351 -2.90 -7.00 -15.35
C ASP A 351 -4.37 -7.34 -15.55
N GLY A 352 -5.25 -6.33 -15.43
CA GLY A 352 -6.68 -6.58 -15.48
C GLY A 352 -7.52 -5.40 -15.06
N TYR A 353 -8.80 -5.65 -14.84
CA TYR A 353 -9.79 -4.64 -14.50
C TYR A 353 -9.99 -4.57 -12.99
N PHE A 354 -9.91 -3.37 -12.44
CA PHE A 354 -10.02 -3.07 -11.01
C PHE A 354 -11.08 -2.02 -10.77
N ASN A 355 -11.87 -2.23 -9.74
CA ASN A 355 -12.78 -1.20 -9.27
C ASN A 355 -11.99 -0.18 -8.43
N LEU A 356 -11.61 0.93 -9.05
CA LEU A 356 -10.88 2.00 -8.37
C LEU A 356 -11.80 3.01 -7.68
N ASP A 357 -13.09 3.02 -8.03
CA ASP A 357 -14.06 3.95 -7.47
C ASP A 357 -14.36 3.65 -5.99
N ILE A 358 -14.26 2.38 -5.58
CA ILE A 358 -14.45 1.97 -4.17
C ILE A 358 -13.36 2.53 -3.24
N LEU A 359 -12.20 2.78 -3.77
CA LEU A 359 -11.08 3.33 -3.01
C LEU A 359 -11.20 4.84 -2.83
N TYR A 360 -12.30 5.39 -3.27
CA TYR A 360 -12.64 6.78 -3.17
C TYR A 360 -13.92 6.98 -2.36
N PHE A 361 -13.81 7.51 -1.13
CA PHE A 361 -14.95 7.91 -0.31
C PHE A 361 -15.09 9.43 -0.28
N PRO A 362 -16.21 9.96 -0.80
CA PRO A 362 -16.48 11.41 -0.75
C PRO A 362 -17.00 11.91 0.60
N GLU A 363 -17.43 11.02 1.50
CA GLU A 363 -18.07 11.40 2.77
C GLU A 363 -17.28 10.93 3.99
N PRO A 364 -17.18 11.78 5.05
CA PRO A 364 -16.67 11.32 6.32
C PRO A 364 -17.71 10.40 6.96
N LEU A 365 -17.35 9.14 7.10
CA LEU A 365 -18.09 8.26 7.99
C LEU A 365 -17.88 8.77 9.41
N GLY A 366 -18.90 9.39 9.96
CA GLY A 366 -18.87 10.02 11.27
C GLY A 366 -18.43 9.08 12.35
N GLN A 367 -17.62 9.61 13.20
CA GLN A 367 -17.11 9.25 14.52
C GLN A 367 -15.63 8.88 14.58
N GLU A 368 -15.00 9.50 15.59
CA GLU A 368 -13.62 9.41 15.97
C GLU A 368 -13.15 7.96 16.16
N THR A 369 -12.31 7.49 15.26
CA THR A 369 -11.40 6.39 15.56
C THR A 369 -9.97 6.88 15.33
N GLU A 370 -9.13 6.70 16.35
CA GLU A 370 -7.69 7.05 16.36
C GLU A 370 -6.84 6.19 15.41
N ILE A 371 -7.39 5.72 14.31
CA ILE A 371 -6.68 4.87 13.34
C ILE A 371 -6.21 5.76 12.20
N GLY A 372 -4.93 5.62 11.87
CA GLY A 372 -4.13 6.33 10.89
C GLY A 372 -4.89 6.88 9.67
N LYS A 373 -5.14 8.17 9.69
CA LYS A 373 -6.01 8.89 8.77
C LYS A 373 -5.22 9.23 7.51
N GLY A 374 -5.72 8.84 6.35
CA GLY A 374 -5.12 9.17 5.06
C GLY A 374 -4.09 8.17 4.53
N GLU A 375 -4.03 6.98 5.07
CA GLU A 375 -3.11 5.92 4.65
C GLU A 375 -3.78 4.99 3.64
N GLY A 376 -3.82 5.39 2.37
CA GLY A 376 -4.28 4.52 1.31
C GLY A 376 -3.45 4.69 0.04
N PHE A 377 -3.11 3.57 -0.62
CA PHE A 377 -2.41 3.57 -1.92
C PHE A 377 -3.11 4.46 -2.96
N PHE A 378 -4.41 4.65 -2.78
CA PHE A 378 -5.23 5.52 -3.62
C PHE A 378 -5.63 6.83 -2.93
N ALA A 379 -5.23 7.07 -1.69
CA ALA A 379 -5.46 8.36 -1.03
C ALA A 379 -4.52 9.47 -1.56
N ASN A 380 -3.31 9.08 -1.97
CA ASN A 380 -2.31 9.95 -2.58
C ASN A 380 -2.09 9.53 -4.03
N ARG A 381 -3.12 9.65 -4.87
CA ARG A 381 -3.03 9.32 -6.30
C ARG A 381 -2.56 10.50 -7.11
N GLU A 382 -1.63 10.22 -8.01
CA GLU A 382 -1.11 11.13 -9.00
C GLU A 382 -1.41 10.58 -10.38
N VAL A 383 -1.78 11.42 -11.32
CA VAL A 383 -1.86 11.05 -12.73
C VAL A 383 -1.11 12.05 -13.59
N LEU A 384 -0.56 11.53 -14.70
CA LEU A 384 0.02 12.34 -15.76
C LEU A 384 -0.75 12.07 -17.04
N PHE A 385 -1.26 13.13 -17.66
CA PHE A 385 -1.76 13.12 -19.02
C PHE A 385 -0.63 13.52 -19.94
N LEU A 386 -0.26 12.64 -20.85
CA LEU A 386 0.92 12.76 -21.70
C LEU A 386 0.52 12.71 -23.17
N HIS A 387 0.63 13.84 -23.88
CA HIS A 387 0.34 13.88 -25.32
C HIS A 387 1.55 14.43 -26.08
N PRO A 388 2.05 13.71 -27.09
CA PRO A 388 3.11 14.20 -27.94
C PRO A 388 2.72 15.44 -28.76
N ASP A 389 1.44 15.51 -29.13
CA ASP A 389 0.88 16.61 -29.95
C ASP A 389 0.11 17.60 -29.06
N SER A 390 -0.07 18.82 -29.56
CA SER A 390 -0.78 19.88 -28.87
C SER A 390 -2.29 19.66 -28.88
N LEU A 391 -2.79 18.80 -27.98
CA LEU A 391 -4.18 18.78 -27.62
C LEU A 391 -4.29 19.40 -26.22
N SER A 392 -4.75 20.65 -26.15
CA SER A 392 -5.15 21.25 -24.90
C SER A 392 -6.45 20.57 -24.45
N VAL A 393 -6.36 19.67 -23.50
CA VAL A 393 -7.53 19.30 -22.71
C VAL A 393 -7.64 20.36 -21.63
N GLU A 394 -8.49 21.35 -21.82
CA GLU A 394 -8.83 22.28 -20.74
C GLU A 394 -9.64 21.50 -19.72
N LEU A 395 -8.99 21.20 -18.59
CA LEU A 395 -9.73 20.77 -17.40
C LEU A 395 -10.46 22.00 -16.86
N PRO A 396 -11.77 21.94 -16.65
CA PRO A 396 -12.52 23.08 -16.11
C PRO A 396 -11.91 23.54 -14.79
N ASP A 397 -11.60 24.82 -14.63
CA ASP A 397 -11.09 25.40 -13.37
C ASP A 397 -12.03 25.12 -12.17
N THR A 398 -13.30 24.90 -12.44
CA THR A 398 -14.32 24.54 -11.44
C THR A 398 -14.09 23.19 -10.76
N LEU A 399 -13.19 22.36 -11.29
CA LEU A 399 -12.81 21.08 -10.71
C LEU A 399 -11.71 21.18 -9.66
N GLN A 400 -11.00 22.30 -9.60
CA GLN A 400 -9.91 22.50 -8.66
C GLN A 400 -10.46 22.97 -7.30
N ARG A 401 -10.04 22.31 -6.23
CA ARG A 401 -10.23 22.84 -4.88
C ARG A 401 -9.39 24.09 -4.72
N THR A 402 -9.97 25.13 -4.11
CA THR A 402 -9.23 26.37 -3.82
C THR A 402 -8.34 26.10 -2.62
N GLY A 403 -7.02 26.08 -2.78
CA GLY A 403 -6.06 25.69 -1.74
C GLY A 403 -5.93 26.62 -0.52
N THR A 404 -6.82 27.60 -0.35
CA THR A 404 -6.88 28.50 0.81
C THR A 404 -7.58 27.91 2.04
N GLU A 405 -8.01 26.67 1.97
CA GLU A 405 -8.89 26.01 2.96
C GLU A 405 -8.10 25.41 4.13
N ILE A 406 -6.79 25.25 3.99
CA ILE A 406 -5.91 24.82 5.07
C ILE A 406 -5.17 26.03 5.64
N VAL A 407 -5.31 26.24 6.95
CA VAL A 407 -4.57 27.23 7.70
C VAL A 407 -3.51 26.52 8.54
N ILE A 408 -2.28 27.01 8.49
CA ILE A 408 -1.19 26.58 9.37
C ILE A 408 -1.10 27.59 10.50
N ASP A 409 -1.57 27.18 11.67
CA ASP A 409 -1.62 28.06 12.84
C ASP A 409 -0.23 28.26 13.46
N SER A 410 0.57 27.19 13.53
CA SER A 410 1.96 27.28 14.01
C SER A 410 2.79 26.04 13.66
N VAL A 411 4.10 26.17 13.77
CA VAL A 411 5.08 25.09 13.61
C VAL A 411 6.05 25.11 14.77
N GLN A 412 6.39 23.93 15.28
CA GLN A 412 7.35 23.77 16.37
C GLN A 412 8.39 22.71 15.99
N ILE A 413 9.66 23.10 15.95
CA ILE A 413 10.78 22.19 15.78
C ILE A 413 11.12 21.60 17.15
N LEU A 414 10.97 20.28 17.30
CA LEU A 414 11.12 19.61 18.60
C LEU A 414 12.56 19.18 18.91
N ASP A 415 13.40 19.09 17.88
CA ASP A 415 14.77 18.59 17.99
C ASP A 415 15.72 19.56 17.30
N VAL A 416 16.99 19.54 17.66
CA VAL A 416 18.03 20.29 16.93
C VAL A 416 18.17 19.69 15.53
N PRO A 417 17.93 20.46 14.45
CA PRO A 417 18.08 19.97 13.09
C PRO A 417 19.51 19.54 12.84
N THR A 418 19.72 18.24 12.60
CA THR A 418 21.05 17.67 12.42
C THR A 418 21.07 16.94 11.06
N ARG A 419 22.16 17.13 10.30
CA ARG A 419 22.29 16.55 8.98
C ARG A 419 22.15 15.03 9.03
N ASP A 420 21.30 14.49 8.15
CA ASP A 420 21.02 13.05 7.96
C ASP A 420 20.40 12.34 9.18
N ILE A 421 19.93 13.11 10.17
CA ILE A 421 19.21 12.62 11.34
C ILE A 421 17.76 13.12 11.28
N TYR A 422 16.79 12.22 11.54
CA TYR A 422 15.40 12.65 11.58
C TYR A 422 15.16 13.63 12.72
N THR A 423 14.50 14.72 12.37
CA THR A 423 14.09 15.82 13.25
C THR A 423 12.58 15.83 13.33
N ARG A 424 12.03 15.86 14.51
CA ARG A 424 10.57 15.94 14.70
C ARG A 424 10.12 17.38 14.57
N ILE A 425 9.11 17.59 13.74
CA ILE A 425 8.44 18.88 13.54
C ILE A 425 6.97 18.69 13.83
N ARG A 426 6.43 19.48 14.73
CA ARG A 426 5.01 19.53 15.04
C ARG A 426 4.37 20.66 14.26
N ILE A 427 3.28 20.37 13.55
CA ILE A 427 2.57 21.31 12.71
C ILE A 427 1.13 21.39 13.21
N PHE A 428 0.65 22.59 13.50
CA PHE A 428 -0.73 22.83 13.89
C PHE A 428 -1.49 23.34 12.69
N VAL A 429 -2.50 22.58 12.25
CA VAL A 429 -3.25 22.85 11.02
C VAL A 429 -4.74 22.87 11.31
N ARG A 430 -5.49 23.62 10.49
CA ARG A 430 -6.93 23.74 10.60
C ARG A 430 -7.55 23.74 9.20
N ASN A 431 -8.65 22.98 9.05
CA ASN A 431 -9.49 23.03 7.86
C ASN A 431 -10.55 24.12 8.00
N THR A 432 -10.52 25.11 7.14
CA THR A 432 -11.53 26.20 7.09
C THR A 432 -12.62 25.97 6.03
N ALA A 433 -12.51 24.89 5.24
CA ALA A 433 -13.53 24.51 4.27
C ALA A 433 -14.80 24.01 4.96
N ALA A 434 -15.93 24.08 4.24
CA ALA A 434 -17.20 23.50 4.66
C ALA A 434 -17.29 21.97 4.39
N TYR A 435 -16.21 21.35 3.93
CA TYR A 435 -16.12 19.93 3.57
C TYR A 435 -14.81 19.31 4.09
N PRO A 436 -14.74 17.98 4.26
CA PRO A 436 -13.53 17.31 4.68
C PRO A 436 -12.42 17.43 3.64
N LEU A 437 -11.18 17.64 4.12
CA LEU A 437 -10.00 17.72 3.28
C LEU A 437 -8.99 16.65 3.70
N THR A 438 -8.57 15.84 2.74
CA THR A 438 -7.37 14.99 2.87
C THR A 438 -6.26 15.66 2.10
N THR A 439 -5.18 16.01 2.78
CA THR A 439 -4.06 16.71 2.15
C THR A 439 -2.71 16.22 2.69
N PRO A 440 -1.71 16.07 1.82
CA PRO A 440 -0.33 15.93 2.25
C PRO A 440 0.22 17.28 2.72
N PHE A 441 1.18 17.24 3.60
CA PHE A 441 1.97 18.38 4.04
C PHE A 441 3.43 18.07 3.71
N ALA A 442 3.88 18.50 2.54
CA ALA A 442 5.25 18.33 2.13
C ALA A 442 6.12 19.47 2.70
N VAL A 443 7.28 19.11 3.20
CA VAL A 443 8.23 20.06 3.79
C VAL A 443 9.51 20.07 2.99
N PHE A 444 9.96 21.27 2.68
CA PHE A 444 11.16 21.55 1.90
C PHE A 444 12.05 22.54 2.64
N THR A 445 13.31 22.61 2.24
CA THR A 445 14.22 23.65 2.70
C THR A 445 14.95 24.30 1.55
N ASN A 446 15.15 25.63 1.65
CA ASN A 446 15.92 26.44 0.71
C ASN A 446 17.01 27.20 1.44
N LEU A 447 17.98 27.73 0.69
CA LEU A 447 18.84 28.79 1.22
C LEU A 447 18.02 30.06 1.44
N PRO A 448 18.37 30.89 2.44
CA PRO A 448 17.70 32.19 2.63
C PRO A 448 17.80 33.12 1.41
N SER A 449 18.82 32.93 0.58
CA SER A 449 19.07 33.70 -0.65
C SER A 449 18.26 33.18 -1.89
N ASP A 450 17.61 32.02 -1.80
CA ASP A 450 16.91 31.44 -2.93
C ASP A 450 15.64 32.23 -3.26
N THR A 451 15.53 32.71 -4.47
CA THR A 451 14.37 33.48 -4.97
C THR A 451 13.31 32.57 -5.57
N ASP A 452 13.69 31.41 -6.12
CA ASP A 452 12.75 30.38 -6.62
C ASP A 452 12.52 29.32 -5.55
N THR A 453 11.31 29.33 -4.98
CA THR A 453 11.00 28.62 -3.76
C THR A 453 10.85 27.10 -3.91
N LEU A 454 10.64 26.57 -5.11
CA LEU A 454 10.47 25.13 -5.32
C LEU A 454 11.53 24.49 -6.21
N ARG A 455 12.12 25.22 -7.17
CA ARG A 455 13.12 24.65 -8.10
C ARG A 455 14.43 24.25 -7.45
N GLN A 456 14.81 24.91 -6.35
CA GLN A 456 16.07 24.66 -5.63
C GLN A 456 15.83 24.07 -4.25
N ALA A 457 14.61 23.65 -3.96
CA ALA A 457 14.23 23.17 -2.66
C ALA A 457 14.69 21.72 -2.42
N ASP A 458 15.32 21.48 -1.27
CA ASP A 458 15.58 20.14 -0.77
C ASP A 458 14.32 19.62 -0.08
N TYR A 459 13.75 18.54 -0.60
CA TYR A 459 12.67 17.82 0.07
C TYR A 459 13.20 17.15 1.34
N VAL A 460 12.54 17.40 2.49
CA VAL A 460 12.98 16.89 3.79
C VAL A 460 11.97 15.98 4.49
N GLY A 461 10.73 15.98 4.05
CA GLY A 461 9.72 15.06 4.59
C GLY A 461 8.30 15.40 4.20
N ILE A 462 7.40 14.44 4.44
CA ILE A 462 5.96 14.57 4.20
C ILE A 462 5.19 13.92 5.35
N THR A 463 4.04 14.48 5.66
CA THR A 463 2.98 13.84 6.45
C THR A 463 1.65 14.13 5.77
N SER A 464 0.60 13.41 6.11
CA SER A 464 -0.73 13.66 5.57
C SER A 464 -1.78 13.62 6.66
N ALA A 465 -2.91 14.27 6.43
CA ALA A 465 -4.04 14.23 7.33
C ALA A 465 -5.35 14.41 6.58
N THR A 466 -6.39 13.75 7.09
CA THR A 466 -7.77 14.11 6.81
C THR A 466 -8.27 15.00 7.94
N LEU A 467 -8.85 16.14 7.58
CA LEU A 467 -9.38 17.15 8.48
C LEU A 467 -10.85 17.36 8.17
N GLN A 468 -11.72 17.26 9.16
CA GLN A 468 -13.14 17.58 9.02
C GLN A 468 -13.36 19.09 8.87
N PRO A 469 -14.53 19.56 8.41
CA PRO A 469 -14.87 20.97 8.40
C PRO A 469 -14.65 21.62 9.77
N GLY A 470 -13.83 22.68 9.83
CA GLY A 470 -13.48 23.37 11.08
C GLY A 470 -12.55 22.63 12.01
N GLU A 471 -12.10 21.41 11.69
CA GLU A 471 -11.20 20.64 12.54
C GLU A 471 -9.81 21.29 12.58
N ALA A 472 -9.27 21.43 13.81
CA ALA A 472 -7.87 21.77 14.06
C ALA A 472 -7.14 20.51 14.53
N LYS A 473 -5.94 20.25 13.99
CA LYS A 473 -5.18 19.05 14.27
C LYS A 473 -3.70 19.32 14.42
N THR A 474 -3.06 18.56 15.29
CA THR A 474 -1.63 18.53 15.45
C THR A 474 -1.03 17.37 14.68
N LEU A 475 -0.14 17.66 13.74
CA LEU A 475 0.57 16.67 12.95
C LEU A 475 2.01 16.55 13.43
N LEU A 476 2.56 15.36 13.43
CA LEU A 476 3.97 15.10 13.67
C LEU A 476 4.63 14.68 12.34
N LEU A 477 5.61 15.48 11.93
CA LEU A 477 6.43 15.21 10.76
C LEU A 477 7.82 14.75 11.20
N HIS A 478 8.39 13.78 10.49
CA HIS A 478 9.77 13.32 10.64
C HIS A 478 10.60 13.83 9.46
N ALA A 479 11.24 14.99 9.61
CA ALA A 479 12.03 15.64 8.58
C ALA A 479 13.48 15.16 8.61
N ARG A 480 14.12 14.98 7.46
CA ARG A 480 15.52 14.63 7.33
C ARG A 480 16.25 15.65 6.46
N PHE A 481 17.13 16.42 7.07
CA PHE A 481 17.88 17.48 6.42
C PHE A 481 19.21 16.93 5.85
N HIS A 482 19.50 17.23 4.58
CA HIS A 482 20.72 16.76 3.92
C HIS A 482 21.80 17.84 3.79
N GLN A 483 21.41 19.10 3.90
CA GLN A 483 22.28 20.25 3.70
C GLN A 483 22.55 20.96 5.01
N LEU A 484 23.79 21.38 5.26
CA LEU A 484 24.21 22.14 6.45
C LEU A 484 23.90 23.63 6.34
N GLY A 485 23.95 24.32 7.48
CA GLY A 485 23.86 25.78 7.58
C GLY A 485 22.43 26.29 7.71
N GLN A 486 22.26 27.60 7.48
CA GLN A 486 20.94 28.22 7.56
C GLN A 486 20.03 27.79 6.41
N ARG A 487 18.81 27.43 6.74
CA ARG A 487 17.77 26.97 5.82
C ARG A 487 16.44 27.61 6.16
N VAL A 488 15.71 28.04 5.15
CA VAL A 488 14.31 28.43 5.32
C VAL A 488 13.45 27.18 5.22
N LEU A 489 12.68 26.90 6.26
CA LEU A 489 11.72 25.80 6.27
C LEU A 489 10.44 26.26 5.56
N ARG A 490 10.03 25.48 4.58
CA ARG A 490 8.82 25.72 3.81
C ARG A 490 7.91 24.51 3.87
N LEU A 491 6.62 24.79 3.98
CA LEU A 491 5.59 23.76 3.99
C LEU A 491 4.55 24.06 2.92
N THR A 492 4.14 23.03 2.22
CA THR A 492 3.07 23.14 1.24
C THR A 492 2.07 22.02 1.43
N PRO A 493 0.76 22.33 1.58
CA PRO A 493 -0.32 21.36 1.45
C PRO A 493 -0.65 21.07 -0.01
N ASP A 494 -0.17 21.92 -0.90
CA ASP A 494 -0.26 21.81 -2.37
C ASP A 494 0.89 22.61 -3.00
N ASP A 495 1.14 22.44 -4.31
CA ASP A 495 2.23 23.13 -5.03
C ASP A 495 1.98 24.62 -5.27
N ARG A 496 0.80 25.14 -4.92
CA ARG A 496 0.43 26.56 -5.14
C ARG A 496 0.59 27.41 -3.88
N HIS A 497 0.36 26.81 -2.72
CA HIS A 497 0.38 27.51 -1.44
C HIS A 497 1.61 27.09 -0.63
N ILE A 498 2.60 27.95 -0.59
CA ILE A 498 3.85 27.72 0.14
C ILE A 498 3.86 28.60 1.37
N PHE A 499 3.87 27.97 2.52
CA PHE A 499 4.03 28.62 3.80
C PHE A 499 5.52 28.67 4.14
N SER A 500 6.08 29.87 4.23
CA SER A 500 7.42 30.06 4.80
C SER A 500 7.28 30.06 6.32
N LEU A 501 7.87 29.07 6.97
CA LEU A 501 7.62 28.84 8.39
C LEU A 501 8.64 29.52 9.27
N ASP A 502 9.94 29.25 9.07
CA ASP A 502 11.01 29.79 9.90
C ASP A 502 12.38 29.55 9.25
N THR A 503 13.39 30.23 9.75
CA THR A 503 14.78 29.96 9.41
C THR A 503 15.40 29.11 10.51
N LEU A 504 15.97 27.98 10.16
CA LEU A 504 16.64 27.07 11.08
C LEU A 504 18.10 26.85 10.67
N THR A 505 18.92 26.39 11.60
CA THR A 505 20.29 26.01 11.31
C THR A 505 20.43 24.49 11.40
N VAL A 506 20.85 23.89 10.31
CA VAL A 506 21.18 22.46 10.28
C VAL A 506 22.64 22.27 10.65
N VAL A 507 22.89 21.56 11.75
CA VAL A 507 24.24 21.32 12.27
C VAL A 507 24.81 19.99 11.79
N ALA A 508 26.13 19.83 11.79
CA ALA A 508 26.79 18.56 11.57
C ALA A 508 26.52 17.61 12.75
N GLY A 509 26.13 16.38 12.47
CA GLY A 509 26.06 15.34 13.50
C GLY A 509 27.42 14.68 13.70
N SER A 510 27.81 14.41 14.93
CA SER A 510 28.82 13.39 15.22
C SER A 510 28.11 12.03 15.03
N GLY A 511 28.61 11.18 14.13
CA GLY A 511 27.92 9.96 13.71
C GLY A 511 27.35 9.16 14.88
N ALA A 512 26.08 8.77 14.78
CA ALA A 512 25.46 7.87 15.76
C ALA A 512 25.94 6.43 15.52
N GLN A 513 26.28 5.72 16.57
CA GLN A 513 26.61 4.30 16.51
C GLN A 513 25.52 3.51 17.24
N LEU A 514 24.56 3.01 16.45
CA LEU A 514 23.50 2.18 16.97
C LEU A 514 23.96 0.71 17.05
N THR A 515 23.73 0.12 18.21
CA THR A 515 23.84 -1.32 18.41
C THR A 515 22.46 -1.95 18.51
N PHE A 516 22.31 -3.15 17.99
CA PHE A 516 21.04 -3.86 17.93
C PHE A 516 21.20 -5.23 18.59
N SER A 517 20.30 -5.58 19.50
CA SER A 517 20.24 -6.94 20.04
C SER A 517 19.83 -7.97 18.97
N GLU A 518 19.92 -9.24 19.28
CA GLU A 518 19.18 -10.25 18.51
C GLU A 518 17.68 -10.09 18.74
N PRO A 519 16.85 -10.21 17.67
CA PRO A 519 15.41 -10.15 17.80
C PRO A 519 14.87 -11.33 18.62
N GLN A 520 14.04 -11.02 19.60
CA GLN A 520 13.30 -12.04 20.35
C GLN A 520 11.94 -12.22 19.71
N LEU A 521 11.62 -13.46 19.35
CA LEU A 521 10.36 -13.82 18.71
C LEU A 521 9.46 -14.54 19.72
N THR A 522 8.22 -14.13 19.81
CA THR A 522 7.16 -14.83 20.54
C THR A 522 5.96 -15.03 19.63
N PHE A 523 5.23 -16.11 19.84
CA PHE A 523 4.09 -16.50 19.00
C PHE A 523 2.81 -16.48 19.84
N PRO A 524 2.12 -15.33 19.94
CA PRO A 524 0.86 -15.21 20.69
C PRO A 524 -0.25 -16.13 20.16
N SER A 525 -0.21 -16.44 18.86
CA SER A 525 -1.04 -17.46 18.23
C SER A 525 -0.28 -18.11 17.06
N ASP A 526 -0.89 -19.08 16.40
CA ASP A 526 -0.37 -19.76 15.21
C ASP A 526 -0.27 -18.89 13.94
N SER A 527 -0.89 -17.71 13.97
CA SER A 527 -0.91 -16.73 12.87
C SER A 527 -0.32 -15.38 13.26
N ILE A 528 0.27 -15.27 14.45
CA ILE A 528 0.84 -14.01 14.97
C ILE A 528 2.27 -14.24 15.45
N VAL A 529 3.19 -13.37 15.01
CA VAL A 529 4.53 -13.24 15.58
C VAL A 529 4.69 -11.86 16.21
N ARG A 530 5.21 -11.81 17.42
CA ARG A 530 5.64 -10.60 18.09
C ARG A 530 7.16 -10.59 18.19
N ILE A 531 7.75 -9.49 17.72
CA ILE A 531 9.19 -9.29 17.61
C ILE A 531 9.59 -8.23 18.60
N THR A 532 10.54 -8.50 19.47
CA THR A 532 11.12 -7.52 20.39
C THR A 532 12.60 -7.34 20.08
N LEU A 533 13.03 -6.09 19.90
CA LEU A 533 14.41 -5.70 19.59
C LEU A 533 14.84 -4.59 20.55
N SER A 534 16.05 -4.70 21.09
CA SER A 534 16.68 -3.60 21.83
C SER A 534 17.63 -2.85 20.90
N VAL A 535 17.57 -1.52 20.97
CA VAL A 535 18.42 -0.60 20.21
C VAL A 535 19.07 0.37 21.19
N GLU A 536 20.38 0.51 21.11
CA GLU A 536 21.17 1.39 21.97
C GLU A 536 21.97 2.37 21.12
N ASN A 537 21.98 3.64 21.53
CA ASN A 537 22.87 4.64 21.00
C ASN A 537 24.09 4.77 21.94
N ALA A 538 25.29 4.50 21.43
CA ALA A 538 26.51 4.47 22.24
C ALA A 538 26.71 5.77 23.03
N ALA A 539 27.20 5.64 24.27
CA ALA A 539 27.50 6.78 25.12
C ALA A 539 28.60 7.68 24.51
N GLY A 540 28.48 8.99 24.71
CA GLY A 540 29.42 9.99 24.19
C GLY A 540 29.18 10.45 22.76
N LEU A 541 28.17 9.86 22.06
CA LEU A 541 27.76 10.27 20.72
C LEU A 541 26.56 11.22 20.79
N SER A 542 26.29 11.90 19.66
CA SER A 542 25.11 12.75 19.55
C SER A 542 23.82 11.93 19.65
N ARG A 543 22.74 12.63 20.01
CA ARG A 543 21.39 12.11 19.79
C ARG A 543 21.22 11.63 18.34
N THR A 544 20.49 10.56 18.16
CA THR A 544 20.14 10.04 16.83
C THR A 544 18.63 10.00 16.62
N GLY A 545 18.22 10.20 15.37
CA GLY A 545 16.88 9.89 14.86
C GLY A 545 17.04 9.06 13.59
N GLN A 546 16.57 7.83 13.60
CA GLN A 546 16.69 6.87 12.49
C GLN A 546 15.36 6.21 12.20
N SER A 547 15.16 5.75 10.96
CA SER A 547 14.06 4.84 10.65
C SER A 547 14.52 3.40 10.84
N LEU A 548 13.68 2.61 11.48
CA LEU A 548 13.74 1.16 11.50
C LEU A 548 12.62 0.60 10.64
N VAL A 549 12.91 -0.39 9.82
CA VAL A 549 11.89 -1.12 9.07
C VAL A 549 11.99 -2.59 9.44
N TYR A 550 10.93 -3.12 10.03
CA TYR A 550 10.76 -4.55 10.23
C TYR A 550 10.04 -5.10 9.00
N GLU A 551 10.61 -6.09 8.35
CA GLU A 551 10.05 -6.69 7.15
C GLU A 551 9.96 -8.20 7.34
N ILE A 552 8.77 -8.79 7.16
CA ILE A 552 8.57 -10.24 7.16
C ILE A 552 8.34 -10.72 5.73
N ILE A 553 9.19 -11.61 5.29
CA ILE A 553 9.21 -12.18 3.95
C ILE A 553 8.76 -13.65 4.04
N PRO A 554 7.81 -14.10 3.20
CA PRO A 554 7.48 -15.52 3.10
C PRO A 554 8.67 -16.35 2.58
N GLY A 555 9.02 -17.43 3.27
CA GLY A 555 10.12 -18.30 2.89
C GLY A 555 11.51 -17.77 3.29
N LEU A 556 12.53 -18.28 2.60
CA LEU A 556 13.94 -17.96 2.81
C LEU A 556 14.50 -17.02 1.74
N ASP A 557 13.77 -16.80 0.65
CA ASP A 557 14.19 -15.94 -0.44
C ASP A 557 13.97 -14.47 -0.08
N VAL A 558 15.03 -13.82 0.38
CA VAL A 558 15.03 -12.39 0.74
C VAL A 558 15.01 -11.46 -0.48
N SER A 559 14.92 -11.98 -1.70
CA SER A 559 14.70 -11.19 -2.91
C SER A 559 13.22 -10.78 -3.07
N VAL A 560 12.31 -11.46 -2.41
CA VAL A 560 10.88 -11.15 -2.40
C VAL A 560 10.62 -10.03 -1.41
N GLN A 561 9.76 -9.10 -1.78
CA GLN A 561 9.31 -8.04 -0.87
C GLN A 561 8.29 -8.59 0.13
N GLY A 562 8.50 -8.28 1.41
CA GLY A 562 7.66 -8.72 2.50
C GLY A 562 6.71 -7.64 3.03
N THR A 563 5.93 -8.01 4.04
CA THR A 563 5.14 -7.05 4.81
C THR A 563 6.06 -6.22 5.70
N ARG A 564 5.93 -4.89 5.64
CA ARG A 564 6.82 -3.93 6.31
C ARG A 564 6.10 -3.19 7.42
N HIS A 565 6.80 -3.03 8.56
CA HIS A 565 6.43 -2.14 9.66
C HIS A 565 7.55 -1.12 9.87
N PRO A 566 7.42 0.11 9.35
CA PRO A 566 8.38 1.18 9.61
C PRO A 566 8.15 1.80 10.98
N LYS A 567 9.24 2.20 11.60
CA LYS A 567 9.25 2.99 12.84
C LYS A 567 10.35 4.04 12.82
N TYR A 568 10.09 5.15 13.48
CA TYR A 568 11.12 6.15 13.77
C TYR A 568 11.57 6.00 15.21
N ILE A 569 12.87 5.88 15.41
CA ILE A 569 13.51 5.81 16.73
C ILE A 569 14.31 7.07 17.00
N TYR A 570 14.24 7.55 18.24
CA TYR A 570 14.97 8.71 18.71
C TYR A 570 15.65 8.35 20.01
N LEU A 571 16.98 8.35 20.02
CA LEU A 571 17.77 7.95 21.16
C LEU A 571 18.78 9.03 21.52
N ASN A 572 18.81 9.41 22.77
CA ASN A 572 19.87 10.26 23.32
C ASN A 572 21.17 9.47 23.45
N SER A 573 22.26 10.16 23.78
CA SER A 573 23.54 9.53 24.05
C SER A 573 23.41 8.53 25.21
N GLY A 574 23.85 7.29 25.00
CA GLY A 574 23.77 6.21 25.98
C GLY A 574 22.37 5.66 26.27
N GLU A 575 21.37 6.05 25.49
CA GLU A 575 20.00 5.59 25.69
C GLU A 575 19.77 4.23 25.05
N LEU A 576 19.15 3.32 25.81
CA LEU A 576 18.68 2.01 25.37
C LEU A 576 17.15 2.03 25.24
N MET A 577 16.64 1.69 24.06
CA MET A 577 15.22 1.51 23.80
C MET A 577 14.91 0.03 23.54
N ARG A 578 13.80 -0.44 24.07
CA ARG A 578 13.23 -1.74 23.72
C ARG A 578 12.00 -1.51 22.84
N ASP A 579 12.07 -1.96 21.61
CA ASP A 579 10.98 -1.85 20.64
C ASP A 579 10.26 -3.19 20.44
N THR A 580 8.96 -3.13 20.22
CA THR A 580 8.13 -4.31 19.98
C THR A 580 7.20 -4.06 18.80
N VAL A 581 7.20 -5.00 17.84
CA VAL A 581 6.34 -4.99 16.65
C VAL A 581 5.59 -6.31 16.58
N GLN A 582 4.38 -6.28 16.06
CA GLN A 582 3.58 -7.49 15.85
C GLN A 582 3.15 -7.60 14.39
N PHE A 583 3.32 -8.79 13.82
CA PHE A 583 2.74 -9.17 12.54
C PHE A 583 1.66 -10.21 12.77
N SER A 584 0.53 -10.01 12.13
CA SER A 584 -0.64 -10.88 12.21
C SER A 584 -1.01 -11.43 10.83
N GLN A 585 -1.95 -12.35 10.78
CA GLN A 585 -2.45 -12.97 9.54
C GLN A 585 -1.37 -13.78 8.79
N LEU A 586 -0.36 -14.26 9.49
CA LEU A 586 0.63 -15.15 8.95
C LEU A 586 0.07 -16.58 8.85
N ILE A 587 0.61 -17.39 7.94
CA ILE A 587 0.11 -18.74 7.68
C ILE A 587 0.77 -19.72 8.67
N PRO A 588 -0.01 -20.46 9.47
CA PRO A 588 0.51 -21.48 10.37
C PRO A 588 1.36 -22.52 9.65
N GLY A 589 2.46 -22.94 10.28
CA GLY A 589 3.37 -23.93 9.73
C GLY A 589 4.30 -23.44 8.60
N HIS A 590 4.15 -22.18 8.14
CA HIS A 590 5.03 -21.62 7.13
C HIS A 590 6.29 -21.00 7.72
N THR A 591 7.37 -21.06 6.93
CA THR A 591 8.64 -20.41 7.25
C THR A 591 8.66 -19.00 6.73
N TYR A 592 9.18 -18.08 7.53
CA TYR A 592 9.34 -16.66 7.22
C TYR A 592 10.73 -16.19 7.54
N THR A 593 11.18 -15.14 6.87
CA THR A 593 12.41 -14.42 7.19
C THR A 593 12.08 -13.01 7.65
N LEU A 594 12.50 -12.67 8.87
CA LEU A 594 12.50 -11.31 9.39
C LEU A 594 13.76 -10.60 8.95
N LEU A 595 13.61 -9.43 8.33
CA LEU A 595 14.68 -8.46 8.12
C LEU A 595 14.40 -7.23 8.97
N VAL A 596 15.39 -6.74 9.69
CA VAL A 596 15.38 -5.42 10.32
C VAL A 596 16.37 -4.53 9.59
N ARG A 597 15.92 -3.40 9.08
CA ARG A 597 16.71 -2.45 8.30
C ARG A 597 16.85 -1.11 9.02
N SER A 598 18.03 -0.48 8.95
CA SER A 598 18.28 0.86 9.49
C SER A 598 19.34 1.61 8.68
N PRO A 599 19.04 2.74 8.09
CA PRO A 599 17.80 3.06 7.38
C PRO A 599 17.57 2.15 6.17
N TRP A 600 18.64 1.75 5.46
CA TRP A 600 18.58 0.88 4.27
C TRP A 600 19.38 -0.42 4.43
N LYS A 601 20.27 -0.45 5.42
CA LYS A 601 21.13 -1.61 5.70
C LYS A 601 20.37 -2.61 6.55
N VAL A 602 20.40 -3.89 6.16
CA VAL A 602 19.94 -4.98 7.03
C VAL A 602 20.86 -5.07 8.23
N VAL A 603 20.30 -4.82 9.41
CA VAL A 603 21.03 -4.87 10.69
C VAL A 603 20.78 -6.18 11.42
N ARG A 604 19.63 -6.84 11.17
CA ARG A 604 19.31 -8.19 11.67
C ARG A 604 18.52 -8.99 10.63
N GLN A 605 18.79 -10.28 10.59
CA GLN A 605 18.04 -11.24 9.78
C GLN A 605 17.84 -12.52 10.58
N VAL A 606 16.59 -12.97 10.69
CA VAL A 606 16.22 -14.19 11.42
C VAL A 606 15.15 -14.93 10.64
N SER A 607 15.37 -16.21 10.37
CA SER A 607 14.33 -17.07 9.79
C SER A 607 13.64 -17.85 10.90
N PHE A 608 12.33 -18.00 10.80
CA PHE A 608 11.50 -18.69 11.78
C PHE A 608 10.32 -19.39 11.08
N THR A 609 9.84 -20.46 11.71
CA THR A 609 8.62 -21.15 11.27
C THR A 609 7.53 -20.93 12.30
N LEU A 610 6.34 -20.49 11.84
CA LEU A 610 5.20 -20.38 12.72
C LEU A 610 4.76 -21.76 13.23
N PRO A 611 4.26 -21.86 14.47
CA PRO A 611 3.68 -23.09 14.96
C PRO A 611 2.59 -23.58 14.00
N ALA A 612 2.66 -24.84 13.59
CA ALA A 612 1.57 -25.44 12.84
C ALA A 612 0.35 -25.57 13.74
N THR A 613 -0.82 -25.24 13.22
CA THR A 613 -2.07 -25.54 13.92
C THR A 613 -2.19 -27.05 14.01
N THR A 614 -1.80 -27.65 15.11
CA THR A 614 -2.27 -29.00 15.41
C THR A 614 -3.75 -28.86 15.66
N ALA A 615 -4.55 -29.22 14.67
CA ALA A 615 -6.00 -29.16 14.73
C ALA A 615 -6.51 -30.21 15.74
N VAL A 616 -6.40 -29.89 17.03
CA VAL A 616 -7.31 -30.40 18.04
C VAL A 616 -7.87 -29.15 18.73
N ARG A 617 -8.91 -28.56 18.13
CA ARG A 617 -9.82 -27.72 18.91
C ARG A 617 -10.51 -28.63 19.91
N SER A 618 -9.90 -28.80 21.08
CA SER A 618 -10.65 -29.21 22.24
C SER A 618 -11.55 -28.03 22.61
N ALA A 619 -12.86 -28.17 22.31
CA ALA A 619 -13.83 -27.34 22.99
C ALA A 619 -13.56 -27.52 24.49
N GLU A 620 -13.21 -26.44 25.19
CA GLU A 620 -13.14 -26.43 26.63
C GLU A 620 -14.56 -26.69 27.17
N VAL A 621 -14.84 -27.95 27.45
CA VAL A 621 -15.96 -28.30 28.31
C VAL A 621 -15.46 -28.07 29.73
N VAL A 622 -15.83 -26.95 30.30
CA VAL A 622 -15.64 -26.65 31.70
C VAL A 622 -16.25 -27.81 32.51
N GLY A 623 -15.41 -28.57 33.18
CA GLY A 623 -15.82 -29.47 34.25
C GLY A 623 -15.84 -30.98 33.97
N ARG A 624 -15.32 -31.52 32.86
CA ARG A 624 -15.15 -32.96 32.68
C ARG A 624 -13.69 -33.34 32.45
N GLU A 625 -13.15 -34.25 33.32
CA GLU A 625 -11.85 -34.89 33.08
C GLU A 625 -11.89 -35.66 31.76
N VAL A 626 -11.04 -35.29 30.82
CA VAL A 626 -10.93 -35.98 29.52
C VAL A 626 -9.61 -36.73 29.48
N TRP A 627 -9.71 -38.05 29.31
CA TRP A 627 -8.56 -38.94 29.23
C TRP A 627 -8.37 -39.43 27.79
N HIS A 628 -7.11 -39.48 27.36
CA HIS A 628 -6.74 -40.04 26.05
C HIS A 628 -5.58 -41.03 26.24
N ARG A 629 -5.55 -42.05 25.42
CA ARG A 629 -4.36 -42.88 25.19
C ARG A 629 -3.30 -42.08 24.45
N LEU A 630 -2.07 -42.56 24.45
CA LEU A 630 -0.97 -41.91 23.72
C LEU A 630 -1.14 -41.94 22.18
N ASP A 631 -2.01 -42.81 21.67
CA ASP A 631 -2.42 -42.87 20.25
C ASP A 631 -3.52 -41.85 19.90
N GLY A 632 -3.93 -41.01 20.87
CA GLY A 632 -4.94 -39.96 20.68
C GLY A 632 -6.39 -40.44 20.88
N LEU A 633 -6.62 -41.72 21.13
CA LEU A 633 -7.97 -42.25 21.36
C LEU A 633 -8.51 -41.78 22.71
N ARG A 634 -9.71 -41.19 22.71
CA ARG A 634 -10.38 -40.77 23.94
C ARG A 634 -10.89 -42.01 24.71
N VAL A 635 -10.61 -42.07 25.99
CA VAL A 635 -11.04 -43.16 26.83
C VAL A 635 -11.80 -42.63 28.07
N ALA A 636 -12.59 -43.48 28.67
CA ALA A 636 -13.10 -43.22 30.02
C ALA A 636 -11.92 -43.17 31.02
N ARG A 637 -12.17 -42.76 32.28
CA ARG A 637 -11.10 -42.75 33.27
C ARG A 637 -10.38 -44.12 33.28
N PRO A 638 -9.06 -44.17 33.02
CA PRO A 638 -8.37 -45.42 32.86
C PRO A 638 -8.42 -46.27 34.15
N SER A 639 -8.80 -47.52 34.01
CA SER A 639 -8.73 -48.53 35.04
C SER A 639 -7.54 -49.50 34.86
N GLU A 640 -6.85 -49.42 33.74
CA GLU A 640 -5.68 -50.26 33.44
C GLU A 640 -4.36 -49.49 33.63
N PRO A 641 -3.30 -50.14 34.10
CA PRO A 641 -1.97 -49.54 34.17
C PRO A 641 -1.49 -49.07 32.78
N GLY A 642 -0.98 -47.85 32.69
CA GLY A 642 -0.48 -47.32 31.43
C GLY A 642 -0.22 -45.83 31.46
N ALA A 643 0.29 -45.30 30.35
CA ALA A 643 0.51 -43.87 30.17
C ALA A 643 -0.66 -43.25 29.39
N TYR A 644 -1.24 -42.23 29.93
CA TYR A 644 -2.42 -41.52 29.40
C TYR A 644 -2.18 -40.01 29.37
N LEU A 645 -3.00 -39.29 28.63
CA LEU A 645 -3.05 -37.82 28.64
C LEU A 645 -4.33 -37.36 29.32
N GLN A 646 -4.22 -36.73 30.49
CA GLN A 646 -5.32 -36.06 31.15
C GLN A 646 -5.16 -34.56 31.03
N ASN A 647 -6.09 -33.91 30.35
CA ASN A 647 -6.02 -32.45 30.11
C ASN A 647 -4.64 -32.01 29.59
N ARG A 648 -4.10 -32.74 28.59
CA ARG A 648 -2.78 -32.55 27.97
C ARG A 648 -1.56 -32.82 28.85
N LYS A 649 -1.72 -33.27 30.09
CA LYS A 649 -0.61 -33.72 30.95
C LYS A 649 -0.47 -35.22 30.85
N LYS A 650 0.75 -35.72 30.68
CA LYS A 650 1.05 -37.16 30.70
C LYS A 650 0.88 -37.66 32.15
N ILE A 651 0.00 -38.64 32.34
CA ILE A 651 -0.25 -39.30 33.65
C ILE A 651 0.02 -40.78 33.48
N ILE A 652 0.74 -41.34 34.43
CA ILE A 652 0.97 -42.79 34.50
C ILE A 652 -0.01 -43.34 35.52
N VAL A 653 -0.93 -44.18 35.07
CA VAL A 653 -1.80 -44.99 35.93
C VAL A 653 -1.05 -46.25 36.23
N ARG A 654 -0.84 -46.55 37.54
CA ARG A 654 -0.13 -47.73 38.03
C ARG A 654 -1.11 -48.81 38.47
#